data_ccc717da30d95f4a6a9918327d41ba09
#
_entry.id   ccc717da30d95f4a6a9918327d41ba09
#
_cell.length_a   1.000
_cell.length_b   1.000
_cell.length_c   1.000
_cell.angle_alpha   90.00
_cell.angle_beta   90.00
_cell.angle_gamma   90.00
#
_symmetry.space_group_name_H-M   'P 1'
#
loop_
_entity.id
_entity.type
_entity.pdbx_description
1 polymer ?
#
loop_
_entity_poly.entity_id
_entity_poly.type
_entity_poly.pdbx_seq_one_letter_code
_entity_poly.pdbx_strand_id
1 'polypeptide(L)'
;MRQFITVIASAALALSVQANPKALNLWYGSPATTWNEALPIGNGRLAAMVFGNPVCEQFQINEETISNGSPYSNHNPDTPKYLDNLRQLIFSGRSDSAQVLAETQLMGPRIYGKGGAYQTAGSLMVRFADHGGYTGYRRSLSLDSALSTTTYSVGDVSYRQEAFTSLSDQLLVIRYTASERGRLNFSASLTYPEGNPTRRSAQGATLTMEGTTQAAGRAVPGKVRFVVDAKVDNEGGTVTAAGDSLVVSGADAVTIYVAMATNFVNYKDISADPRQRIDQYMAASNRPYAEAKAAHVARYKEQFDRVSLDLGPDKYPDKPTDERIRDFKDAADNYLVALYFQFGRYLLISSSQPGCQPANLQGKWNAKLNPAWRCRYTVNINTEMNYWPAEPCNLSELHEPLVRMVGELSQAGATTARLQYGCRGWVAHHNTDLWRMTGPVDVPYSGAWPMSGAWLCQHLWQRYLYNGDRDYLRSVYPYMKGAAEFFVDFMVTDPRNGHLVVCPSVSPENAPKRKPKANLYAGITMDNQLVADLFTNTAAAAAALGTDRLFADTLLGMRSRLIPLRIGKHGQLQEWADDWDSPTDHHRHVSHLWALYPGTEISPLRNPEAFDAARVSLTQRGDRSTGWSMGWKVCLWARLLDGDHAYKLIKDQLSLVPANVEKGQGGGTYPNMFDAHPPFQIDGNFGCTAGIAEMMVQSHDGAVFLLPAIPAEWADGEVSGLRTVGGFVIEKMKWQRGKLAEATIRSTIGGNLRLRSAVPVASESHTLKAAAYAQPNPNPLFATWTMPVERVNPEGGYVPAGNRATGTTARNTHLYDVETQPGDIITLKGI
;
A
#
# COMPACT_ATOMS: atom_id res chain seq x y z
N MET A 1 26.96 53.67 59.86
CA MET A 1 27.49 53.21 58.61
C MET A 1 27.64 51.67 58.70
N ARG A 2 26.67 50.97 58.21
CA ARG A 2 26.76 49.48 58.06
C ARG A 2 26.48 49.18 56.60
N GLN A 3 27.47 48.67 55.88
CA GLN A 3 27.37 48.22 54.55
C GLN A 3 26.64 46.82 54.52
N PHE A 4 25.58 46.72 53.76
CA PHE A 4 24.95 45.45 53.41
C PHE A 4 25.62 44.90 52.14
N ILE A 5 26.25 43.73 52.27
CA ILE A 5 26.76 42.95 51.16
C ILE A 5 25.65 42.03 50.75
N THR A 6 25.15 42.20 49.50
CA THR A 6 24.17 41.31 48.89
C THR A 6 24.92 40.20 48.14
N VAL A 7 24.82 38.98 48.60
CA VAL A 7 25.32 37.80 47.92
C VAL A 7 24.29 37.39 46.89
N ILE A 8 24.65 37.47 45.62
CA ILE A 8 23.84 36.91 44.49
C ILE A 8 24.28 35.45 44.35
N ALA A 9 23.37 34.53 44.72
CA ALA A 9 23.51 33.13 44.43
C ALA A 9 23.07 32.83 43.01
N SER A 10 24.00 32.53 42.12
CA SER A 10 23.73 32.08 40.77
C SER A 10 23.30 30.59 40.81
N ALA A 11 22.01 30.33 40.69
CA ALA A 11 21.48 28.99 40.46
C ALA A 11 21.78 28.59 39.01
N ALA A 12 22.74 27.73 38.80
CA ALA A 12 22.95 27.05 37.51
C ALA A 12 21.81 26.06 37.31
N LEU A 13 20.85 26.36 36.45
CA LEU A 13 19.90 25.41 35.91
C LEU A 13 20.71 24.42 35.03
N ALA A 14 20.87 23.20 35.52
CA ALA A 14 21.27 22.08 34.69
C ALA A 14 20.10 21.76 33.72
N LEU A 15 20.19 22.28 32.51
CA LEU A 15 19.38 21.80 31.41
C LEU A 15 19.75 20.34 31.17
N SER A 16 18.88 19.43 31.60
CA SER A 16 18.89 18.06 31.14
C SER A 16 18.74 18.11 29.62
N VAL A 17 19.80 17.77 28.90
CA VAL A 17 19.75 17.50 27.47
C VAL A 17 18.84 16.27 27.33
N GLN A 18 17.54 16.50 27.14
CA GLN A 18 16.68 15.46 26.57
C GLN A 18 17.30 15.11 25.22
N ALA A 19 17.70 13.86 25.05
CA ALA A 19 18.11 13.35 23.77
C ALA A 19 17.02 13.71 22.77
N ASN A 20 17.35 14.55 21.79
CA ASN A 20 16.45 14.86 20.67
C ASN A 20 15.98 13.53 20.08
N PRO A 21 14.67 13.32 19.92
CA PRO A 21 14.19 12.15 19.22
C PRO A 21 14.92 12.09 17.87
N LYS A 22 15.39 10.91 17.48
CA LYS A 22 16.13 10.69 16.22
C LYS A 22 15.30 11.25 15.08
N ALA A 23 15.77 12.32 14.41
CA ALA A 23 15.03 12.95 13.33
C ALA A 23 14.94 12.01 12.13
N LEU A 24 13.73 11.63 11.75
CA LEU A 24 13.47 10.75 10.60
C LEU A 24 13.50 11.57 9.30
N ASN A 25 14.67 11.69 8.70
CA ASN A 25 14.90 12.50 7.50
C ASN A 25 15.53 11.69 6.37
N LEU A 26 14.95 11.82 5.16
CA LEU A 26 15.70 11.57 3.93
C LEU A 26 16.48 12.84 3.60
N TRP A 27 17.76 12.74 3.25
CA TRP A 27 18.52 13.92 2.85
C TRP A 27 19.58 13.61 1.79
N TYR A 28 19.94 14.63 0.99
CA TYR A 28 20.82 14.53 -0.17
C TYR A 28 21.69 15.77 -0.29
N GLY A 29 22.93 15.58 -0.73
CA GLY A 29 23.91 16.64 -0.92
C GLY A 29 23.92 17.27 -2.33
N SER A 30 22.99 16.85 -3.21
CA SER A 30 22.88 17.37 -4.59
C SER A 30 21.40 17.50 -5.00
N PRO A 31 21.09 18.42 -5.96
CA PRO A 31 19.77 18.49 -6.56
C PRO A 31 19.36 17.19 -7.28
N ALA A 32 18.07 16.92 -7.37
CA ALA A 32 17.58 15.86 -8.22
C ALA A 32 17.72 16.23 -9.70
N THR A 33 18.22 15.31 -10.50
CA THR A 33 18.33 15.43 -11.97
C THR A 33 17.26 14.61 -12.67
N THR A 34 16.72 13.62 -11.99
CA THR A 34 15.68 12.74 -12.49
C THR A 34 14.50 12.69 -11.52
N TRP A 35 13.37 12.20 -12.02
CA TRP A 35 12.15 12.05 -11.24
C TRP A 35 12.32 11.07 -10.05
N ASN A 36 13.10 9.99 -10.22
CA ASN A 36 13.36 8.99 -9.19
C ASN A 36 14.39 9.45 -8.11
N GLU A 37 14.90 10.66 -8.22
CA GLU A 37 15.71 11.34 -7.20
C GLU A 37 14.90 12.41 -6.46
N ALA A 38 13.82 12.95 -7.07
CA ALA A 38 13.01 14.01 -6.49
C ALA A 38 12.23 13.53 -5.25
N LEU A 39 11.92 14.45 -4.34
CA LEU A 39 11.27 14.14 -3.06
C LEU A 39 9.75 14.18 -3.18
N PRO A 40 9.03 13.10 -2.81
CA PRO A 40 7.58 13.04 -2.88
C PRO A 40 6.93 13.75 -1.70
N ILE A 41 5.99 14.66 -1.95
CA ILE A 41 5.07 15.24 -0.96
C ILE A 41 3.62 15.02 -1.40
N GLY A 42 2.69 14.82 -0.47
CA GLY A 42 1.30 14.50 -0.79
C GLY A 42 0.34 14.67 0.39
N ASN A 43 -0.97 14.80 0.10
CA ASN A 43 -2.03 14.92 1.11
C ASN A 43 -3.24 13.99 0.84
N GLY A 44 -3.04 12.95 0.03
CA GLY A 44 -4.10 12.04 -0.41
C GLY A 44 -4.79 12.46 -1.72
N ARG A 45 -4.99 13.76 -1.96
CA ARG A 45 -5.60 14.31 -3.18
C ARG A 45 -4.58 14.95 -4.12
N LEU A 46 -3.71 15.79 -3.56
CA LEU A 46 -2.63 16.47 -4.27
C LEU A 46 -1.31 15.79 -4.00
N ALA A 47 -0.41 15.81 -4.99
CA ALA A 47 0.96 15.35 -4.82
C ALA A 47 1.93 16.21 -5.64
N ALA A 48 3.18 16.26 -5.19
CA ALA A 48 4.26 16.86 -5.96
C ALA A 48 5.57 16.10 -5.75
N MET A 49 6.44 16.15 -6.77
CA MET A 49 7.83 15.75 -6.70
C MET A 49 8.69 17.00 -6.68
N VAL A 50 9.49 17.16 -5.62
CA VAL A 50 10.35 18.34 -5.38
C VAL A 50 11.77 18.02 -5.81
N PHE A 51 12.29 18.71 -6.81
CA PHE A 51 13.63 18.44 -7.33
C PHE A 51 14.75 19.12 -6.51
N GLY A 52 14.46 20.25 -5.89
CA GLY A 52 15.40 20.98 -5.07
C GLY A 52 16.52 21.65 -5.88
N ASN A 53 16.27 22.10 -7.11
CA ASN A 53 17.29 22.70 -7.96
C ASN A 53 17.38 24.22 -7.74
N PRO A 54 18.53 24.75 -7.26
CA PRO A 54 18.67 26.19 -6.97
C PRO A 54 18.52 27.11 -8.18
N VAL A 55 18.83 26.64 -9.39
CA VAL A 55 18.77 27.45 -10.61
C VAL A 55 17.43 27.34 -11.31
N CYS A 56 16.91 26.12 -11.41
CA CYS A 56 15.66 25.85 -12.09
C CYS A 56 14.89 24.79 -11.30
N GLU A 57 14.18 25.22 -10.27
CA GLU A 57 13.36 24.35 -9.46
C GLU A 57 12.16 23.84 -10.25
N GLN A 58 11.85 22.57 -10.08
CA GLN A 58 10.70 21.92 -10.65
C GLN A 58 9.86 21.27 -9.54
N PHE A 59 8.60 21.65 -9.47
CA PHE A 59 7.57 20.91 -8.75
C PHE A 59 6.73 20.19 -9.79
N GLN A 60 6.97 18.88 -10.02
CA GLN A 60 6.07 18.08 -10.84
C GLN A 60 4.83 17.76 -10.01
N ILE A 61 3.64 18.09 -10.51
CA ILE A 61 2.41 18.13 -9.73
C ILE A 61 1.36 17.14 -10.24
N ASN A 62 0.54 16.65 -9.30
CA ASN A 62 -0.56 15.73 -9.56
C ASN A 62 -1.81 16.09 -8.75
N GLU A 63 -2.96 15.82 -9.35
CA GLU A 63 -4.28 15.81 -8.72
C GLU A 63 -4.94 14.46 -9.01
N GLU A 64 -5.54 13.82 -8.02
CA GLU A 64 -5.93 12.40 -8.05
C GLU A 64 -6.97 12.01 -9.11
N THR A 65 -7.71 12.96 -9.65
CA THR A 65 -8.80 12.71 -10.61
C THR A 65 -8.45 13.11 -12.06
N ILE A 66 -7.24 13.60 -12.32
CA ILE A 66 -6.76 13.84 -13.68
C ILE A 66 -6.48 12.49 -14.35
N SER A 67 -7.48 11.94 -15.02
CA SER A 67 -7.42 10.67 -15.73
C SER A 67 -8.04 10.82 -17.11
N ASN A 68 -7.50 10.12 -18.09
CA ASN A 68 -8.08 10.16 -19.43
C ASN A 68 -9.43 9.44 -19.50
N GLY A 69 -10.20 9.73 -20.55
CA GLY A 69 -11.52 9.14 -20.78
C GLY A 69 -12.67 9.87 -20.11
N SER A 70 -13.72 9.15 -19.82
CA SER A 70 -15.00 9.58 -19.22
C SER A 70 -15.76 8.34 -18.72
N PRO A 71 -16.85 8.47 -17.96
CA PRO A 71 -17.64 7.32 -17.50
C PRO A 71 -17.99 6.34 -18.61
N TYR A 72 -17.73 5.04 -18.40
CA TYR A 72 -18.00 3.96 -19.37
C TYR A 72 -18.13 2.61 -18.67
N SER A 73 -18.52 1.58 -19.43
CA SER A 73 -18.50 0.18 -19.00
C SER A 73 -17.91 -0.67 -20.13
N ASN A 74 -17.05 -1.63 -19.79
CA ASN A 74 -16.32 -2.44 -20.77
C ASN A 74 -16.72 -3.92 -20.79
N HIS A 75 -17.87 -4.30 -20.22
CA HIS A 75 -18.34 -5.68 -20.27
C HIS A 75 -18.57 -6.16 -21.69
N ASN A 76 -18.38 -7.46 -21.93
CA ASN A 76 -18.66 -8.09 -23.22
C ASN A 76 -20.02 -8.81 -23.15
N PRO A 77 -21.07 -8.28 -23.80
CA PRO A 77 -22.41 -8.84 -23.73
C PRO A 77 -22.58 -10.15 -24.52
N ASP A 78 -21.59 -10.55 -25.32
CA ASP A 78 -21.61 -11.78 -26.09
C ASP A 78 -21.04 -12.98 -25.31
N THR A 79 -20.31 -12.75 -24.22
CA THR A 79 -19.70 -13.81 -23.41
C THR A 79 -20.66 -14.94 -23.03
N PRO A 80 -21.93 -14.69 -22.62
CA PRO A 80 -22.83 -15.77 -22.21
C PRO A 80 -23.05 -16.84 -23.26
N LYS A 81 -22.97 -16.46 -24.55
CA LYS A 81 -23.15 -17.38 -25.68
C LYS A 81 -22.00 -18.40 -25.82
N TYR A 82 -20.83 -18.08 -25.25
CA TYR A 82 -19.61 -18.86 -25.44
C TYR A 82 -19.06 -19.45 -24.15
N LEU A 83 -19.61 -19.09 -22.98
CA LEU A 83 -19.08 -19.46 -21.68
C LEU A 83 -19.03 -20.99 -21.48
N ASP A 84 -20.09 -21.70 -21.86
CA ASP A 84 -20.12 -23.16 -21.77
C ASP A 84 -19.13 -23.83 -22.73
N ASN A 85 -18.97 -23.26 -23.93
CA ASN A 85 -17.94 -23.76 -24.85
C ASN A 85 -16.51 -23.53 -24.31
N LEU A 86 -16.24 -22.37 -23.70
CA LEU A 86 -14.97 -22.12 -23.01
C LEU A 86 -14.70 -23.15 -21.92
N ARG A 87 -15.70 -23.43 -21.07
CA ARG A 87 -15.63 -24.43 -20.02
C ARG A 87 -15.37 -25.83 -20.57
N GLN A 88 -16.09 -26.24 -21.61
CA GLN A 88 -15.90 -27.54 -22.28
C GLN A 88 -14.48 -27.70 -22.85
N LEU A 89 -13.95 -26.65 -23.50
CA LEU A 89 -12.59 -26.67 -24.03
C LEU A 89 -11.56 -26.84 -22.90
N ILE A 90 -11.73 -26.13 -21.78
CA ILE A 90 -10.82 -26.22 -20.62
C ILE A 90 -10.89 -27.63 -20.01
N PHE A 91 -12.08 -28.16 -19.73
CA PHE A 91 -12.24 -29.48 -19.11
C PHE A 91 -11.82 -30.64 -20.02
N SER A 92 -11.84 -30.44 -21.35
CA SER A 92 -11.31 -31.42 -22.32
C SER A 92 -9.79 -31.28 -22.55
N GLY A 93 -9.08 -30.43 -21.79
CA GLY A 93 -7.63 -30.22 -21.91
C GLY A 93 -7.20 -29.32 -23.08
N ARG A 94 -8.15 -28.68 -23.79
CA ARG A 94 -7.92 -27.78 -24.93
C ARG A 94 -7.82 -26.31 -24.49
N SER A 95 -7.01 -26.06 -23.47
CA SER A 95 -6.86 -24.72 -22.89
C SER A 95 -6.27 -23.68 -23.86
N ASP A 96 -5.47 -24.10 -24.83
CA ASP A 96 -4.97 -23.25 -25.92
C ASP A 96 -6.12 -22.73 -26.80
N SER A 97 -7.03 -23.61 -27.21
CA SER A 97 -8.21 -23.26 -27.99
C SER A 97 -9.16 -22.37 -27.19
N ALA A 98 -9.34 -22.66 -25.87
CA ALA A 98 -10.11 -21.82 -24.98
C ALA A 98 -9.51 -20.42 -24.85
N GLN A 99 -8.19 -20.29 -24.78
CA GLN A 99 -7.51 -18.99 -24.69
C GLN A 99 -7.72 -18.14 -25.97
N VAL A 100 -7.65 -18.76 -27.16
CA VAL A 100 -7.93 -18.08 -28.44
C VAL A 100 -9.40 -17.61 -28.48
N LEU A 101 -10.34 -18.46 -28.04
CA LEU A 101 -11.75 -18.08 -27.97
C LEU A 101 -11.98 -16.95 -26.97
N ALA A 102 -11.30 -16.96 -25.83
CA ALA A 102 -11.41 -15.95 -24.80
C ALA A 102 -10.94 -14.56 -25.25
N GLU A 103 -9.94 -14.46 -26.15
CA GLU A 103 -9.46 -13.18 -26.67
C GLU A 103 -10.57 -12.33 -27.33
N THR A 104 -11.55 -12.98 -27.92
CA THR A 104 -12.63 -12.30 -28.65
C THR A 104 -13.96 -12.36 -27.92
N GLN A 105 -14.23 -13.42 -27.15
CA GLN A 105 -15.55 -13.68 -26.59
C GLN A 105 -15.64 -13.46 -25.08
N LEU A 106 -14.51 -13.43 -24.37
CA LEU A 106 -14.47 -13.16 -22.94
C LEU A 106 -13.95 -11.75 -22.64
N MET A 107 -12.90 -11.31 -23.33
CA MET A 107 -12.29 -10.00 -23.08
C MET A 107 -13.23 -8.85 -23.45
N GLY A 108 -13.11 -7.73 -22.74
CA GLY A 108 -13.85 -6.50 -23.04
C GLY A 108 -13.57 -5.98 -24.45
N PRO A 109 -14.57 -5.39 -25.12
CA PRO A 109 -14.42 -4.91 -26.49
C PRO A 109 -13.30 -3.85 -26.62
N ARG A 110 -12.41 -4.04 -27.60
CA ARG A 110 -11.22 -3.19 -27.82
C ARG A 110 -11.52 -1.71 -28.08
N ILE A 111 -12.75 -1.37 -28.45
CA ILE A 111 -13.18 0.02 -28.66
C ILE A 111 -13.12 0.87 -27.38
N TYR A 112 -13.22 0.23 -26.21
CA TYR A 112 -13.08 0.88 -24.89
C TYR A 112 -11.61 1.10 -24.49
N GLY A 113 -10.66 0.64 -25.29
CA GLY A 113 -9.22 0.73 -24.98
C GLY A 113 -8.80 -0.26 -23.89
N LYS A 114 -7.81 0.13 -23.13
CA LYS A 114 -7.24 -0.66 -22.03
C LYS A 114 -7.52 -0.06 -20.63
N GLY A 115 -8.58 0.73 -20.51
CA GLY A 115 -8.91 1.47 -19.30
C GLY A 115 -8.34 2.89 -19.28
N GLY A 116 -8.81 3.70 -18.33
CA GLY A 116 -8.32 5.05 -18.08
C GLY A 116 -6.89 5.05 -17.57
N ALA A 117 -6.09 6.04 -17.99
CA ALA A 117 -4.74 6.29 -17.48
C ALA A 117 -4.77 7.50 -16.55
N TYR A 118 -4.17 7.35 -15.37
CA TYR A 118 -3.91 8.47 -14.48
C TYR A 118 -2.83 9.37 -15.09
N GLN A 119 -3.06 10.68 -15.12
CA GLN A 119 -2.21 11.63 -15.83
C GLN A 119 -1.62 12.68 -14.90
N THR A 120 -0.49 13.27 -15.31
CA THR A 120 0.12 14.40 -14.61
C THR A 120 -0.75 15.66 -14.71
N ALA A 121 -0.63 16.55 -13.73
CA ALA A 121 -1.10 17.94 -13.79
C ALA A 121 -0.03 18.91 -14.36
N GLY A 122 1.12 18.41 -14.84
CA GLY A 122 2.23 19.20 -15.34
C GLY A 122 3.27 19.54 -14.27
N SER A 123 3.91 20.70 -14.40
CA SER A 123 4.91 21.20 -13.46
C SER A 123 4.83 22.69 -13.25
N LEU A 124 5.09 23.14 -12.02
CA LEU A 124 5.46 24.50 -11.71
C LEU A 124 6.97 24.62 -11.79
N MET A 125 7.47 25.54 -12.61
CA MET A 125 8.87 25.86 -12.80
C MET A 125 9.19 27.20 -12.13
N VAL A 126 10.26 27.25 -11.31
CA VAL A 126 10.76 28.48 -10.70
C VAL A 126 12.23 28.65 -11.09
N ARG A 127 12.60 29.76 -11.77
CA ARG A 127 13.94 29.99 -12.33
C ARG A 127 14.59 31.20 -11.72
N PHE A 128 15.73 30.98 -11.09
CA PHE A 128 16.63 31.99 -10.57
C PHE A 128 17.81 32.16 -11.56
N ALA A 129 17.95 33.34 -12.16
CA ALA A 129 18.94 33.56 -13.20
C ALA A 129 20.40 33.58 -12.68
N ASP A 130 20.61 33.94 -11.43
CA ASP A 130 21.88 34.23 -10.79
C ASP A 130 22.35 33.22 -9.73
N HIS A 131 21.61 32.10 -9.57
CA HIS A 131 21.93 31.09 -8.56
C HIS A 131 22.88 29.97 -9.03
N GLY A 132 23.53 30.10 -10.19
CA GLY A 132 24.41 29.08 -10.77
C GLY A 132 25.68 28.74 -9.96
N GLY A 133 26.11 29.65 -9.08
CA GLY A 133 27.33 29.48 -8.24
C GLY A 133 27.01 29.05 -6.79
N TYR A 134 25.96 28.31 -6.55
CA TYR A 134 25.54 27.91 -5.19
C TYR A 134 26.54 26.98 -4.49
N THR A 135 26.60 27.09 -3.16
CA THR A 135 27.40 26.28 -2.24
C THR A 135 26.61 25.86 -1.02
N GLY A 136 27.14 24.95 -0.19
CA GLY A 136 26.47 24.53 1.08
C GLY A 136 25.11 23.88 0.85
N TYR A 137 24.95 23.18 -0.27
CA TYR A 137 23.66 22.61 -0.68
C TYR A 137 23.23 21.43 0.18
N ARG A 138 21.94 21.44 0.56
CA ARG A 138 21.25 20.29 1.18
C ARG A 138 19.77 20.32 0.85
N ARG A 139 19.21 19.18 0.44
CA ARG A 139 17.76 18.97 0.38
C ARG A 139 17.34 17.80 1.28
N SER A 140 16.16 17.88 1.85
CA SER A 140 15.66 16.86 2.78
C SER A 140 14.13 16.75 2.74
N LEU A 141 13.63 15.57 3.13
CA LEU A 141 12.23 15.31 3.45
C LEU A 141 12.16 14.84 4.89
N SER A 142 11.55 15.65 5.76
CA SER A 142 11.28 15.26 7.14
C SER A 142 10.03 14.38 7.19
N LEU A 143 10.17 13.14 7.62
CA LEU A 143 9.04 12.26 7.86
C LEU A 143 8.25 12.64 9.13
N ASP A 144 8.89 13.37 10.06
CA ASP A 144 8.23 13.84 11.29
C ASP A 144 7.25 14.99 11.06
N SER A 145 7.34 15.69 9.92
CA SER A 145 6.53 16.87 9.62
C SER A 145 5.94 16.88 8.21
N ALA A 146 6.26 15.90 7.39
CA ALA A 146 5.91 15.83 5.96
C ALA A 146 6.30 17.11 5.19
N LEU A 147 7.49 17.64 5.49
CA LEU A 147 8.02 18.89 4.95
C LEU A 147 9.28 18.63 4.13
N SER A 148 9.28 19.06 2.87
CA SER A 148 10.50 19.13 2.05
C SER A 148 11.21 20.46 2.28
N THR A 149 12.54 20.40 2.44
CA THR A 149 13.39 21.61 2.65
C THR A 149 14.60 21.53 1.74
N THR A 150 14.91 22.63 1.06
CA THR A 150 16.17 22.84 0.32
C THR A 150 16.87 24.07 0.84
N THR A 151 18.16 23.97 1.15
CA THR A 151 19.01 25.08 1.62
C THR A 151 20.29 25.14 0.80
N TYR A 152 20.77 26.35 0.51
CA TYR A 152 22.02 26.62 -0.19
C TYR A 152 22.41 28.08 0.01
N SER A 153 23.63 28.44 -0.40
CA SER A 153 24.11 29.85 -0.39
C SER A 153 24.59 30.26 -1.77
N VAL A 154 24.41 31.51 -2.13
CA VAL A 154 25.02 32.17 -3.30
C VAL A 154 25.77 33.39 -2.81
N GLY A 155 27.12 33.37 -2.92
CA GLY A 155 27.96 34.30 -2.20
C GLY A 155 27.72 34.23 -0.69
N ASP A 156 27.44 35.35 -0.04
CA ASP A 156 27.18 35.45 1.39
C ASP A 156 25.69 35.30 1.74
N VAL A 157 24.82 35.18 0.74
CA VAL A 157 23.34 35.07 0.95
C VAL A 157 22.94 33.62 1.02
N SER A 158 22.30 33.25 2.12
CA SER A 158 21.69 31.91 2.29
C SER A 158 20.24 31.90 1.87
N TYR A 159 19.83 30.87 1.14
CA TYR A 159 18.47 30.66 0.64
C TYR A 159 17.86 29.40 1.25
N ARG A 160 16.57 29.48 1.51
CA ARG A 160 15.77 28.34 2.01
C ARG A 160 14.46 28.25 1.25
N GLN A 161 14.18 27.04 0.76
CA GLN A 161 12.89 26.64 0.22
C GLN A 161 12.25 25.64 1.18
N GLU A 162 10.97 25.79 1.48
CA GLU A 162 10.15 24.79 2.16
C GLU A 162 8.93 24.50 1.29
N ALA A 163 8.53 23.21 1.21
CA ALA A 163 7.35 22.81 0.46
C ALA A 163 6.59 21.68 1.17
N PHE A 164 5.26 21.76 1.17
CA PHE A 164 4.37 20.72 1.67
C PHE A 164 3.00 20.79 0.96
N THR A 165 2.33 19.65 0.88
CA THR A 165 0.92 19.58 0.49
C THR A 165 0.07 19.57 1.75
N SER A 166 -0.70 20.64 1.97
CA SER A 166 -1.45 20.83 3.21
C SER A 166 -2.55 19.79 3.38
N LEU A 167 -2.52 19.03 4.46
CA LEU A 167 -3.60 18.11 4.86
C LEU A 167 -4.86 18.88 5.34
N SER A 168 -4.71 20.14 5.73
CA SER A 168 -5.80 20.97 6.24
C SER A 168 -6.48 21.81 5.16
N ASP A 169 -5.70 22.33 4.19
CA ASP A 169 -6.15 23.43 3.31
C ASP A 169 -6.28 23.02 1.84
N GLN A 170 -5.91 21.77 1.49
CA GLN A 170 -5.99 21.26 0.12
C GLN A 170 -5.17 22.06 -0.91
N LEU A 171 -4.02 22.61 -0.49
CA LEU A 171 -3.08 23.38 -1.29
C LEU A 171 -1.69 22.75 -1.25
N LEU A 172 -0.93 22.87 -2.35
CA LEU A 172 0.53 22.78 -2.31
C LEU A 172 1.04 24.18 -1.92
N VAL A 173 1.84 24.24 -0.87
CA VAL A 173 2.41 25.48 -0.33
C VAL A 173 3.92 25.42 -0.45
N ILE A 174 4.52 26.44 -1.07
CA ILE A 174 5.95 26.58 -1.31
C ILE A 174 6.40 27.91 -0.78
N ARG A 175 7.43 27.92 0.07
CA ARG A 175 7.98 29.15 0.67
C ARG A 175 9.44 29.31 0.31
N TYR A 176 9.80 30.48 -0.19
CA TYR A 176 11.18 30.92 -0.39
C TYR A 176 11.53 32.05 0.58
N THR A 177 12.70 31.96 1.19
CA THR A 177 13.30 33.01 2.03
C THR A 177 14.79 33.15 1.73
N ALA A 178 15.32 34.36 1.96
CA ALA A 178 16.74 34.65 1.90
C ALA A 178 17.24 35.29 3.20
N SER A 179 18.53 35.16 3.52
CA SER A 179 19.12 35.76 4.71
C SER A 179 19.20 37.29 4.66
N GLU A 180 19.09 37.87 3.45
CA GLU A 180 19.07 39.30 3.20
C GLU A 180 17.78 39.74 2.51
N ARG A 181 17.30 40.93 2.78
CA ARG A 181 16.10 41.50 2.14
C ARG A 181 16.33 41.80 0.66
N GLY A 182 15.26 41.68 -0.13
CA GLY A 182 15.29 42.04 -1.56
C GLY A 182 16.09 41.10 -2.44
N ARG A 183 16.42 39.90 -1.95
CA ARG A 183 17.26 38.95 -2.68
C ARG A 183 16.52 37.89 -3.50
N LEU A 184 15.18 37.85 -3.40
CA LEU A 184 14.42 36.90 -4.19
C LEU A 184 14.05 37.52 -5.53
N ASN A 185 14.70 37.03 -6.60
CA ASN A 185 14.50 37.42 -7.99
C ASN A 185 14.36 36.15 -8.84
N PHE A 186 13.17 35.87 -9.36
CA PHE A 186 12.91 34.68 -10.16
C PHE A 186 11.74 34.84 -11.11
N SER A 187 11.63 33.96 -12.08
CA SER A 187 10.42 33.78 -12.88
C SER A 187 9.73 32.46 -12.52
N ALA A 188 8.39 32.47 -12.52
CA ALA A 188 7.57 31.29 -12.33
C ALA A 188 6.68 31.04 -13.54
N SER A 189 6.51 29.77 -13.93
CA SER A 189 5.64 29.36 -15.04
C SER A 189 5.08 27.96 -14.83
N LEU A 190 3.91 27.69 -15.45
CA LEU A 190 3.33 26.35 -15.51
C LEU A 190 3.69 25.69 -16.83
N THR A 191 4.08 24.40 -16.79
CA THR A 191 4.42 23.60 -17.98
C THR A 191 3.59 22.33 -18.00
N TYR A 192 3.35 21.81 -19.20
CA TYR A 192 2.62 20.57 -19.42
C TYR A 192 3.29 19.73 -20.51
N PRO A 193 3.27 18.38 -20.42
CA PRO A 193 3.86 17.53 -21.46
C PRO A 193 3.24 17.77 -22.84
N GLU A 194 4.04 17.62 -23.89
CA GLU A 194 3.57 17.66 -25.27
C GLU A 194 2.53 16.57 -25.55
N GLY A 195 1.66 16.84 -26.54
CA GLY A 195 0.63 15.89 -27.00
C GLY A 195 -0.74 16.06 -26.34
N ASN A 196 -0.91 17.01 -25.43
CA ASN A 196 -2.22 17.42 -24.92
C ASN A 196 -2.24 18.94 -24.71
N PRO A 197 -2.97 19.70 -25.54
CA PRO A 197 -2.95 21.15 -25.49
C PRO A 197 -3.58 21.67 -24.19
N THR A 198 -2.91 22.65 -23.59
CA THR A 198 -3.39 23.41 -22.44
C THR A 198 -3.36 24.89 -22.73
N ARG A 199 -4.29 25.64 -22.16
CA ARG A 199 -4.25 27.09 -22.14
C ARG A 199 -3.53 27.57 -20.87
N ARG A 200 -2.54 28.43 -21.03
CA ARG A 200 -1.78 29.02 -19.93
C ARG A 200 -1.88 30.53 -19.99
N SER A 201 -1.94 31.16 -18.84
CA SER A 201 -1.99 32.62 -18.70
C SER A 201 -1.44 33.07 -17.35
N ALA A 202 -0.98 34.33 -17.30
CA ALA A 202 -0.61 35.00 -16.06
C ALA A 202 -1.45 36.28 -15.94
N GLN A 203 -2.09 36.48 -14.79
CA GLN A 203 -2.87 37.67 -14.52
C GLN A 203 -2.69 38.09 -13.06
N GLY A 204 -2.32 39.37 -12.83
CA GLY A 204 -1.96 39.81 -11.49
C GLY A 204 -0.79 39.00 -10.95
N ALA A 205 -0.97 38.36 -9.82
CA ALA A 205 0.01 37.48 -9.19
C ALA A 205 -0.35 35.97 -9.34
N THR A 206 -1.19 35.59 -10.30
CA THR A 206 -1.65 34.21 -10.48
C THR A 206 -1.31 33.68 -11.87
N LEU A 207 -0.70 32.50 -11.89
CA LEU A 207 -0.57 31.65 -13.08
C LEU A 207 -1.77 30.71 -13.14
N THR A 208 -2.35 30.55 -14.33
CA THR A 208 -3.45 29.62 -14.58
C THR A 208 -3.11 28.69 -15.73
N MET A 209 -3.38 27.39 -15.58
CA MET A 209 -3.34 26.38 -16.63
C MET A 209 -4.65 25.62 -16.66
N GLU A 210 -5.26 25.53 -17.83
CA GLU A 210 -6.51 24.81 -18.07
C GLU A 210 -6.34 23.79 -19.20
N GLY A 211 -6.94 22.62 -19.02
CA GLY A 211 -6.86 21.56 -20.01
C GLY A 211 -8.02 20.57 -19.94
N THR A 212 -8.06 19.70 -20.92
CA THR A 212 -8.96 18.54 -20.97
C THR A 212 -8.13 17.30 -21.27
N THR A 213 -8.41 16.20 -20.57
CA THR A 213 -7.67 14.95 -20.72
C THR A 213 -7.95 14.25 -22.06
N GLN A 214 -7.08 13.32 -22.44
CA GLN A 214 -7.18 12.56 -23.70
C GLN A 214 -8.26 11.47 -23.62
N ALA A 215 -8.61 10.88 -24.79
CA ALA A 215 -9.47 9.71 -24.87
C ALA A 215 -8.75 8.46 -24.31
N ALA A 216 -9.49 7.58 -23.62
CA ALA A 216 -8.99 6.28 -23.16
C ALA A 216 -9.13 5.17 -24.22
N GLY A 217 -10.08 5.32 -25.15
CA GLY A 217 -10.36 4.41 -26.26
C GLY A 217 -11.27 5.09 -27.28
N ARG A 218 -11.55 4.43 -28.43
CA ARG A 218 -12.39 5.00 -29.48
C ARG A 218 -13.79 5.39 -29.00
N ALA A 219 -14.34 4.60 -28.09
CA ALA A 219 -15.67 4.82 -27.49
C ALA A 219 -15.63 5.61 -26.18
N VAL A 220 -14.46 6.01 -25.68
CA VAL A 220 -14.28 6.67 -24.40
C VAL A 220 -13.54 7.99 -24.58
N PRO A 221 -14.25 9.07 -25.02
CA PRO A 221 -13.63 10.38 -25.24
C PRO A 221 -13.11 10.97 -23.92
N GLY A 222 -12.05 11.78 -24.00
CA GLY A 222 -11.54 12.54 -22.87
C GLY A 222 -12.49 13.68 -22.52
N LYS A 223 -12.95 13.71 -21.27
CA LYS A 223 -13.92 14.74 -20.80
C LYS A 223 -13.57 15.30 -19.41
N VAL A 224 -12.49 14.84 -18.80
CA VAL A 224 -12.03 15.46 -17.55
C VAL A 224 -11.40 16.80 -17.88
N ARG A 225 -12.05 17.88 -17.45
CA ARG A 225 -11.51 19.22 -17.48
C ARG A 225 -10.77 19.50 -16.17
N PHE A 226 -9.61 20.11 -16.24
CA PHE A 226 -8.83 20.46 -15.07
C PHE A 226 -8.35 21.90 -15.12
N VAL A 227 -8.15 22.46 -13.94
CA VAL A 227 -7.57 23.79 -13.71
C VAL A 227 -6.47 23.68 -12.66
N VAL A 228 -5.37 24.35 -12.91
CA VAL A 228 -4.26 24.56 -11.98
C VAL A 228 -4.04 26.06 -11.85
N ASP A 229 -4.15 26.59 -10.63
CA ASP A 229 -3.75 27.95 -10.30
C ASP A 229 -2.54 27.94 -9.35
N ALA A 230 -1.56 28.81 -9.64
CA ALA A 230 -0.44 29.09 -8.75
C ALA A 230 -0.42 30.58 -8.45
N LYS A 231 -0.81 30.93 -7.20
CA LYS A 231 -0.84 32.32 -6.70
C LYS A 231 0.46 32.60 -5.96
N VAL A 232 1.12 33.69 -6.34
CA VAL A 232 2.34 34.20 -5.71
C VAL A 232 1.98 35.29 -4.71
N ASP A 233 2.38 35.12 -3.45
CA ASP A 233 2.25 36.09 -2.38
C ASP A 233 3.66 36.53 -1.94
N ASN A 234 4.00 37.81 -2.15
CA ASN A 234 5.32 38.34 -1.90
C ASN A 234 5.36 39.28 -0.71
N GLU A 235 6.39 39.18 0.12
CA GLU A 235 6.75 40.12 1.15
C GLU A 235 7.88 41.02 0.61
N GLY A 236 7.60 42.30 0.45
CA GLY A 236 8.52 43.21 -0.25
C GLY A 236 8.60 42.97 -1.75
N GLY A 237 9.32 43.83 -2.48
CA GLY A 237 9.49 43.69 -3.93
C GLY A 237 8.21 43.78 -4.74
N THR A 238 8.22 43.18 -5.94
CA THR A 238 7.08 43.22 -6.88
C THR A 238 6.88 41.89 -7.57
N VAL A 239 5.62 41.62 -7.97
CA VAL A 239 5.23 40.53 -8.87
C VAL A 239 4.56 41.11 -10.10
N THR A 240 5.03 40.73 -11.29
CA THR A 240 4.49 41.20 -12.58
C THR A 240 4.23 40.07 -13.52
N ALA A 241 3.10 40.12 -14.25
CA ALA A 241 2.80 39.15 -15.30
C ALA A 241 3.59 39.47 -16.58
N ALA A 242 4.23 38.47 -17.18
CA ALA A 242 5.02 38.61 -18.41
C ALA A 242 4.71 37.39 -19.32
N GLY A 243 3.80 37.59 -20.28
CA GLY A 243 3.29 36.49 -21.10
C GLY A 243 2.47 35.47 -20.30
N ASP A 244 2.93 34.22 -20.28
CA ASP A 244 2.37 33.13 -19.46
C ASP A 244 3.20 32.83 -18.20
N SER A 245 4.02 33.79 -17.76
CA SER A 245 4.91 33.69 -16.63
C SER A 245 4.68 34.85 -15.64
N LEU A 246 5.10 34.65 -14.39
CA LEU A 246 5.23 35.72 -13.39
C LEU A 246 6.70 36.02 -13.14
N VAL A 247 7.05 37.29 -12.97
CA VAL A 247 8.39 37.76 -12.60
C VAL A 247 8.31 38.37 -11.21
N VAL A 248 9.08 37.81 -10.27
CA VAL A 248 9.29 38.33 -8.92
C VAL A 248 10.60 39.09 -8.91
N SER A 249 10.59 40.30 -8.35
CA SER A 249 11.77 41.15 -8.27
C SER A 249 11.89 41.80 -6.88
N GLY A 250 13.05 41.61 -6.23
CA GLY A 250 13.42 42.25 -4.97
C GLY A 250 12.55 41.87 -3.78
N ALA A 251 11.99 40.66 -3.72
CA ALA A 251 11.20 40.22 -2.58
C ALA A 251 12.08 39.77 -1.41
N ASP A 252 11.57 39.98 -0.17
CA ASP A 252 12.19 39.52 1.08
C ASP A 252 11.86 38.05 1.34
N ALA A 253 10.61 37.68 1.08
CA ALA A 253 10.10 36.31 1.11
C ALA A 253 8.96 36.15 0.10
N VAL A 254 8.73 34.90 -0.34
CA VAL A 254 7.65 34.57 -1.27
C VAL A 254 6.99 33.27 -0.87
N THR A 255 5.64 33.26 -0.87
CA THR A 255 4.86 32.03 -0.75
C THR A 255 4.09 31.79 -2.04
N ILE A 256 4.20 30.58 -2.61
CA ILE A 256 3.41 30.16 -3.76
C ILE A 256 2.40 29.13 -3.30
N TYR A 257 1.12 29.40 -3.54
CA TYR A 257 0.00 28.53 -3.25
C TYR A 257 -0.51 27.92 -4.54
N VAL A 258 -0.49 26.57 -4.65
CA VAL A 258 -0.98 25.89 -5.84
C VAL A 258 -2.25 25.12 -5.50
N ALA A 259 -3.33 25.45 -6.20
CA ALA A 259 -4.59 24.73 -6.16
C ALA A 259 -4.79 23.96 -7.48
N MET A 260 -5.34 22.77 -7.39
CA MET A 260 -5.67 21.91 -8.55
C MET A 260 -7.07 21.33 -8.37
N ALA A 261 -7.87 21.32 -9.43
CA ALA A 261 -9.22 20.75 -9.42
C ALA A 261 -9.65 20.26 -10.79
N THR A 262 -10.58 19.31 -10.78
CA THR A 262 -11.21 18.78 -11.98
C THR A 262 -12.74 18.89 -11.90
N ASN A 263 -13.42 18.58 -13.03
CA ASN A 263 -14.86 18.44 -13.05
C ASN A 263 -15.38 17.08 -12.57
N PHE A 264 -14.52 16.19 -12.05
CA PHE A 264 -14.89 14.87 -11.52
C PHE A 264 -15.67 15.00 -10.19
N VAL A 265 -16.85 14.37 -10.12
CA VAL A 265 -17.64 14.22 -8.89
C VAL A 265 -17.52 12.79 -8.35
N ASN A 266 -17.80 11.81 -9.22
CA ASN A 266 -17.64 10.39 -8.95
C ASN A 266 -17.50 9.63 -10.29
N TYR A 267 -17.32 8.33 -10.25
CA TYR A 267 -17.06 7.50 -11.43
C TYR A 267 -18.18 7.51 -12.50
N LYS A 268 -19.36 8.06 -12.19
CA LYS A 268 -20.51 8.25 -13.13
C LYS A 268 -20.75 9.71 -13.49
N ASP A 269 -20.19 10.65 -12.72
CA ASP A 269 -20.53 12.06 -12.79
C ASP A 269 -19.29 12.95 -12.91
N ILE A 270 -19.23 13.76 -13.95
CA ILE A 270 -18.19 14.75 -14.24
C ILE A 270 -18.80 16.14 -14.43
N SER A 271 -19.83 16.49 -13.67
CA SER A 271 -20.60 17.73 -13.83
C SER A 271 -20.06 18.92 -13.02
N ALA A 272 -19.09 18.72 -12.13
CA ALA A 272 -18.57 19.81 -11.31
C ALA A 272 -17.88 20.91 -12.13
N ASP A 273 -17.80 22.10 -11.57
CA ASP A 273 -17.01 23.20 -12.13
C ASP A 273 -15.64 23.27 -11.45
N PRO A 274 -14.53 22.98 -12.18
CA PRO A 274 -13.20 23.03 -11.61
C PRO A 274 -12.81 24.45 -11.17
N ARG A 275 -13.29 25.52 -11.83
CA ARG A 275 -13.00 26.91 -11.46
C ARG A 275 -13.59 27.23 -10.09
N GLN A 276 -14.85 26.90 -9.87
CA GLN A 276 -15.51 27.12 -8.56
C GLN A 276 -14.75 26.39 -7.43
N ARG A 277 -14.24 25.16 -7.70
CA ARG A 277 -13.44 24.43 -6.71
C ARG A 277 -12.10 25.08 -6.42
N ILE A 278 -11.42 25.60 -7.46
CA ILE A 278 -10.18 26.36 -7.30
C ILE A 278 -10.39 27.56 -6.39
N ASP A 279 -11.46 28.34 -6.61
CA ASP A 279 -11.77 29.53 -5.82
C ASP A 279 -11.98 29.16 -4.33
N GLN A 280 -12.65 28.04 -4.06
CA GLN A 280 -12.84 27.51 -2.71
C GLN A 280 -11.52 27.13 -2.04
N TYR A 281 -10.64 26.39 -2.74
CA TYR A 281 -9.34 25.98 -2.19
C TYR A 281 -8.42 27.19 -2.00
N MET A 282 -8.41 28.12 -2.97
CA MET A 282 -7.55 29.31 -2.94
C MET A 282 -7.90 30.29 -1.82
N ALA A 283 -9.12 30.24 -1.28
CA ALA A 283 -9.51 31.02 -0.11
C ALA A 283 -8.60 30.75 1.11
N ALA A 284 -8.04 29.54 1.23
CA ALA A 284 -7.10 29.19 2.30
C ALA A 284 -5.72 29.85 2.13
N SER A 285 -5.38 30.39 0.96
CA SER A 285 -4.12 31.14 0.74
C SER A 285 -4.04 32.46 1.51
N ASN A 286 -5.14 32.89 2.14
CA ASN A 286 -5.17 34.08 2.99
C ASN A 286 -4.66 33.79 4.42
N ARG A 287 -4.43 32.53 4.77
CA ARG A 287 -3.84 32.18 6.07
C ARG A 287 -2.33 32.43 6.04
N PRO A 288 -1.77 33.05 7.11
CA PRO A 288 -0.32 33.25 7.23
C PRO A 288 0.44 31.90 7.08
N TYR A 289 1.56 31.93 6.38
CA TYR A 289 2.36 30.72 6.13
C TYR A 289 2.67 29.91 7.40
N ALA A 290 3.08 30.59 8.47
CA ALA A 290 3.42 29.92 9.73
C ALA A 290 2.23 29.14 10.32
N GLU A 291 1.02 29.69 10.22
CA GLU A 291 -0.22 29.03 10.68
C GLU A 291 -0.61 27.88 9.77
N ALA A 292 -0.49 28.03 8.45
CA ALA A 292 -0.76 26.97 7.49
C ALA A 292 0.19 25.77 7.70
N LYS A 293 1.50 26.05 7.89
CA LYS A 293 2.51 25.04 8.20
C LYS A 293 2.22 24.34 9.53
N ALA A 294 1.91 25.10 10.60
CA ALA A 294 1.61 24.52 11.92
C ALA A 294 0.37 23.62 11.87
N ALA A 295 -0.69 24.03 11.18
CA ALA A 295 -1.91 23.24 11.00
C ALA A 295 -1.64 21.95 10.21
N HIS A 296 -0.85 22.02 9.12
CA HIS A 296 -0.43 20.86 8.37
C HIS A 296 0.34 19.85 9.24
N VAL A 297 1.39 20.32 9.95
CA VAL A 297 2.21 19.47 10.81
C VAL A 297 1.38 18.83 11.92
N ALA A 298 0.52 19.60 12.58
CA ALA A 298 -0.35 19.08 13.64
C ALA A 298 -1.26 17.96 13.10
N ARG A 299 -1.92 18.20 11.97
CA ARG A 299 -2.81 17.20 11.36
C ARG A 299 -2.06 15.94 10.89
N TYR A 300 -0.85 16.08 10.35
CA TYR A 300 0.00 14.98 9.94
C TYR A 300 0.44 14.13 11.14
N LYS A 301 0.86 14.77 12.23
CA LYS A 301 1.35 14.08 13.44
C LYS A 301 0.26 13.29 14.16
N GLU A 302 -1.01 13.65 14.05
CA GLU A 302 -2.14 12.84 14.54
C GLU A 302 -2.15 11.41 13.99
N GLN A 303 -1.56 11.19 12.82
CA GLN A 303 -1.45 9.88 12.16
C GLN A 303 -0.03 9.30 12.28
N PHE A 304 0.98 10.11 12.02
CA PHE A 304 2.36 9.64 11.95
C PHE A 304 2.92 9.24 13.31
N ASP A 305 2.68 10.03 14.36
CA ASP A 305 3.23 9.80 15.70
C ASP A 305 2.63 8.59 16.44
N ARG A 306 1.61 7.94 15.86
CA ARG A 306 0.99 6.75 16.48
C ARG A 306 1.91 5.54 16.54
N VAL A 307 2.91 5.43 15.65
CA VAL A 307 3.81 4.29 15.59
C VAL A 307 5.24 4.76 15.52
N SER A 308 6.08 4.21 16.39
CA SER A 308 7.53 4.38 16.36
C SER A 308 8.24 3.02 16.28
N LEU A 309 9.41 3.00 15.64
CA LEU A 309 10.28 1.84 15.55
C LEU A 309 11.72 2.28 15.80
N ASP A 310 12.37 1.70 16.83
CA ASP A 310 13.78 1.89 17.12
C ASP A 310 14.52 0.54 17.05
N LEU A 311 15.42 0.40 16.09
CA LEU A 311 16.26 -0.77 15.86
C LEU A 311 17.73 -0.48 16.17
N GLY A 312 17.99 0.55 16.99
CA GLY A 312 19.34 0.94 17.41
C GLY A 312 19.77 2.33 16.94
N PRO A 313 20.99 2.76 17.24
CA PRO A 313 21.48 4.11 16.94
C PRO A 313 21.66 4.34 15.45
N ASP A 314 21.52 5.60 15.02
CA ASP A 314 21.96 6.03 13.69
C ASP A 314 23.50 6.04 13.65
N LYS A 315 24.08 5.10 12.92
CA LYS A 315 25.54 4.94 12.78
C LYS A 315 26.12 5.83 11.68
N TYR A 316 25.29 6.39 10.82
CA TYR A 316 25.71 7.11 9.62
C TYR A 316 24.94 8.43 9.43
N PRO A 317 24.88 9.33 10.44
CA PRO A 317 24.04 10.54 10.40
C PRO A 317 24.45 11.52 9.29
N ASP A 318 25.76 11.53 8.95
CA ASP A 318 26.33 12.43 7.93
C ASP A 318 26.35 11.82 6.53
N LYS A 319 25.76 10.63 6.32
CA LYS A 319 25.72 9.95 5.03
C LYS A 319 24.38 10.20 4.32
N PRO A 320 24.40 10.72 3.06
CA PRO A 320 23.19 10.90 2.27
C PRO A 320 22.39 9.60 2.09
N THR A 321 21.08 9.73 1.95
CA THR A 321 20.16 8.58 1.90
C THR A 321 20.45 7.62 0.74
N ASP A 322 20.71 8.13 -0.44
CA ASP A 322 21.09 7.34 -1.64
C ASP A 322 22.39 6.57 -1.45
N GLU A 323 23.37 7.16 -0.75
CA GLU A 323 24.61 6.50 -0.39
C GLU A 323 24.40 5.41 0.68
N ARG A 324 23.50 5.64 1.63
CA ARG A 324 23.11 4.62 2.63
C ARG A 324 22.46 3.42 1.95
N ILE A 325 21.54 3.65 0.99
CA ILE A 325 20.90 2.58 0.22
C ILE A 325 21.94 1.80 -0.60
N ARG A 326 22.88 2.51 -1.26
CA ARG A 326 23.93 1.88 -2.05
C ARG A 326 24.78 0.91 -1.22
N ASP A 327 25.13 1.33 0.00
CA ASP A 327 26.08 0.60 0.83
C ASP A 327 25.38 -0.32 1.86
N PHE A 328 24.03 -0.35 1.87
CA PHE A 328 23.24 -1.06 2.88
C PHE A 328 23.55 -2.55 2.97
N LYS A 329 23.81 -3.19 1.83
CA LYS A 329 24.05 -4.63 1.77
C LYS A 329 25.20 -5.09 2.65
N ASP A 330 26.23 -4.26 2.75
CA ASP A 330 27.45 -4.54 3.51
C ASP A 330 27.48 -3.81 4.86
N ALA A 331 26.56 -2.86 5.08
CA ALA A 331 26.43 -2.10 6.31
C ALA A 331 25.35 -2.69 7.24
N ALA A 332 25.62 -2.74 8.54
CA ALA A 332 24.61 -3.08 9.54
C ALA A 332 23.82 -1.80 9.93
N ASP A 333 23.03 -1.28 8.99
CA ASP A 333 22.28 -0.03 9.14
C ASP A 333 20.81 -0.26 9.47
N ASN A 334 20.55 -0.73 10.68
CA ASN A 334 19.18 -0.99 11.12
C ASN A 334 18.32 0.30 11.22
N TYR A 335 18.95 1.47 11.38
CA TYR A 335 18.24 2.75 11.34
C TYR A 335 17.61 2.97 9.94
N LEU A 336 18.31 2.63 8.85
CA LEU A 336 17.75 2.73 7.50
C LEU A 336 16.50 1.83 7.31
N VAL A 337 16.46 0.67 7.96
CA VAL A 337 15.26 -0.20 7.96
C VAL A 337 14.10 0.47 8.70
N ALA A 338 14.35 1.05 9.88
CA ALA A 338 13.34 1.79 10.61
C ALA A 338 12.85 3.02 9.83
N LEU A 339 13.76 3.73 9.16
CA LEU A 339 13.41 4.84 8.27
C LEU A 339 12.56 4.38 7.09
N TYR A 340 12.89 3.25 6.45
CA TYR A 340 12.13 2.68 5.34
C TYR A 340 10.71 2.23 5.76
N PHE A 341 10.59 1.62 6.94
CA PHE A 341 9.29 1.30 7.54
C PHE A 341 8.44 2.55 7.73
N GLN A 342 9.00 3.61 8.32
CA GLN A 342 8.30 4.87 8.53
C GLN A 342 8.02 5.61 7.21
N PHE A 343 8.88 5.45 6.20
CA PHE A 343 8.65 6.01 4.87
C PHE A 343 7.42 5.37 4.19
N GLY A 344 7.21 4.05 4.32
CA GLY A 344 5.98 3.43 3.83
C GLY A 344 4.73 3.96 4.53
N ARG A 345 4.77 4.19 5.85
CA ARG A 345 3.67 4.85 6.57
C ARG A 345 3.45 6.29 6.08
N TYR A 346 4.53 7.05 5.88
CA TYR A 346 4.49 8.39 5.27
C TYR A 346 3.81 8.37 3.89
N LEU A 347 4.19 7.44 3.03
CA LEU A 347 3.62 7.31 1.69
C LEU A 347 2.12 7.00 1.73
N LEU A 348 1.65 6.18 2.67
CA LEU A 348 0.22 5.90 2.82
C LEU A 348 -0.55 7.14 3.30
N ILE A 349 -0.04 7.86 4.30
CA ILE A 349 -0.62 9.14 4.78
C ILE A 349 -0.69 10.15 3.64
N SER A 350 0.36 10.23 2.83
CA SER A 350 0.48 11.20 1.74
C SER A 350 -0.31 10.85 0.47
N SER A 351 -0.75 9.57 0.32
CA SER A 351 -1.44 9.12 -0.90
C SER A 351 -2.86 8.59 -0.68
N SER A 352 -3.32 8.43 0.57
CA SER A 352 -4.65 7.88 0.86
C SER A 352 -5.23 8.52 2.11
N GLN A 353 -6.14 9.48 1.94
CA GLN A 353 -6.88 10.12 3.03
C GLN A 353 -8.38 9.88 2.85
N PRO A 354 -9.18 9.87 3.93
CA PRO A 354 -10.64 9.75 3.83
C PRO A 354 -11.23 10.76 2.84
N GLY A 355 -12.11 10.27 1.96
CA GLY A 355 -12.74 11.07 0.90
C GLY A 355 -11.93 11.17 -0.40
N CYS A 356 -10.66 10.75 -0.43
CA CYS A 356 -9.81 10.72 -1.63
C CYS A 356 -10.00 9.42 -2.43
N GLN A 357 -9.48 9.39 -3.66
CA GLN A 357 -9.31 8.12 -4.40
C GLN A 357 -8.26 7.25 -3.69
N PRO A 358 -8.28 5.91 -3.84
CA PRO A 358 -7.22 5.07 -3.31
C PRO A 358 -5.84 5.41 -3.89
N ALA A 359 -4.79 4.97 -3.22
CA ALA A 359 -3.45 4.95 -3.79
C ALA A 359 -3.44 4.02 -5.01
N ASN A 360 -3.13 4.56 -6.19
CA ASN A 360 -2.98 3.78 -7.43
C ASN A 360 -1.60 3.11 -7.50
N LEU A 361 -1.22 2.53 -8.65
CA LEU A 361 0.04 1.82 -8.84
C LEU A 361 1.30 2.65 -8.50
N GLN A 362 1.21 3.99 -8.59
CA GLN A 362 2.26 4.94 -8.21
C GLN A 362 1.82 5.88 -7.07
N GLY A 363 0.87 5.47 -6.27
CA GLY A 363 0.28 6.29 -5.20
C GLY A 363 -0.51 7.46 -5.77
N LYS A 364 0.09 8.64 -5.78
CA LYS A 364 -0.44 9.87 -6.41
C LYS A 364 0.61 10.53 -7.34
N TRP A 365 1.83 9.98 -7.40
CA TRP A 365 2.96 10.59 -8.11
C TRP A 365 3.13 9.99 -9.50
N ASN A 366 3.02 10.82 -10.54
CA ASN A 366 3.19 10.42 -11.94
C ASN A 366 3.51 11.64 -12.82
N ALA A 367 4.61 11.58 -13.54
CA ALA A 367 5.03 12.67 -14.46
C ALA A 367 4.50 12.52 -15.89
N LYS A 368 3.83 11.42 -16.24
CA LYS A 368 3.55 11.04 -17.63
C LYS A 368 2.06 11.15 -17.97
N LEU A 369 1.74 11.41 -19.25
CA LEU A 369 0.38 11.28 -19.78
C LEU A 369 0.00 9.81 -19.99
N ASN A 370 0.98 8.97 -20.32
CA ASN A 370 0.82 7.53 -20.50
C ASN A 370 1.84 6.79 -19.65
N PRO A 371 1.61 6.68 -18.34
CA PRO A 371 2.51 5.98 -17.42
C PRO A 371 2.51 4.47 -17.66
N ALA A 372 3.50 3.78 -17.11
CA ALA A 372 3.54 2.33 -17.09
C ALA A 372 2.25 1.77 -16.48
N TRP A 373 1.70 0.72 -17.10
CA TRP A 373 0.41 0.12 -16.73
C TRP A 373 -0.72 1.12 -16.50
N ARG A 374 -0.60 2.32 -17.07
CA ARG A 374 -1.58 3.43 -16.98
C ARG A 374 -1.79 3.98 -15.56
N CYS A 375 -0.98 3.61 -14.59
CA CYS A 375 -1.20 3.88 -13.15
C CYS A 375 -2.63 3.55 -12.71
N ARG A 376 -3.18 2.44 -13.20
CA ARG A 376 -4.50 1.94 -12.79
C ARG A 376 -4.44 1.33 -11.40
N TYR A 377 -5.59 0.92 -10.90
CA TYR A 377 -5.71 0.06 -9.74
C TYR A 377 -5.64 -1.39 -10.22
N THR A 378 -4.46 -1.99 -10.18
CA THR A 378 -4.29 -3.41 -10.45
C THR A 378 -4.67 -4.19 -9.20
N VAL A 379 -5.71 -4.99 -9.29
CA VAL A 379 -6.40 -5.66 -8.19
C VAL A 379 -6.23 -7.18 -8.23
N ASN A 380 -5.02 -7.63 -8.62
CA ASN A 380 -4.59 -9.01 -8.50
C ASN A 380 -3.38 -9.18 -7.55
N ILE A 381 -2.90 -8.07 -6.94
CA ILE A 381 -1.91 -7.96 -5.87
C ILE A 381 -1.64 -6.49 -5.46
N ASN A 382 -1.43 -5.57 -6.42
CA ASN A 382 -0.81 -4.27 -6.16
C ASN A 382 -1.66 -3.36 -5.27
N THR A 383 -2.94 -3.19 -5.61
CA THR A 383 -3.86 -2.36 -4.82
C THR A 383 -4.09 -2.93 -3.43
N GLU A 384 -4.22 -4.23 -3.33
CA GLU A 384 -4.37 -4.94 -2.06
C GLU A 384 -3.13 -4.72 -1.17
N MET A 385 -1.94 -4.87 -1.74
CA MET A 385 -0.66 -4.64 -1.04
C MET A 385 -0.51 -3.20 -0.57
N ASN A 386 -1.03 -2.21 -1.32
CA ASN A 386 -0.99 -0.81 -0.89
C ASN A 386 -1.66 -0.59 0.48
N TYR A 387 -2.62 -1.42 0.84
CA TYR A 387 -3.39 -1.29 2.08
C TYR A 387 -3.05 -2.31 3.16
N TRP A 388 -2.11 -3.23 2.93
CA TRP A 388 -1.67 -4.18 3.97
C TRP A 388 -1.15 -3.50 5.24
N PRO A 389 -0.44 -2.35 5.21
CA PRO A 389 0.00 -1.68 6.44
C PRO A 389 -1.12 -0.89 7.16
N ALA A 390 -2.29 -0.64 6.53
CA ALA A 390 -3.29 0.28 7.06
C ALA A 390 -3.75 -0.09 8.48
N GLU A 391 -4.16 -1.33 8.71
CA GLU A 391 -4.63 -1.78 10.02
C GLU A 391 -3.48 -2.03 11.00
N PRO A 392 -2.47 -2.88 10.70
CA PRO A 392 -1.41 -3.19 11.67
C PRO A 392 -0.53 -2.00 12.02
N CYS A 393 -0.33 -1.04 11.09
CA CYS A 393 0.47 0.16 11.32
C CYS A 393 -0.34 1.37 11.82
N ASN A 394 -1.54 1.15 12.38
CA ASN A 394 -2.38 2.15 13.06
C ASN A 394 -2.81 3.33 12.19
N LEU A 395 -3.22 3.04 10.95
CA LEU A 395 -3.67 3.99 9.94
C LEU A 395 -5.03 3.57 9.35
N SER A 396 -5.93 3.03 10.18
CA SER A 396 -7.20 2.40 9.77
C SER A 396 -8.11 3.34 8.98
N GLU A 397 -8.14 4.65 9.31
CA GLU A 397 -8.93 5.63 8.55
C GLU A 397 -8.45 5.77 7.09
N LEU A 398 -7.17 5.52 6.82
CA LEU A 398 -6.61 5.60 5.46
C LEU A 398 -7.04 4.41 4.57
N HIS A 399 -7.69 3.41 5.16
CA HIS A 399 -8.32 2.30 4.45
C HIS A 399 -9.65 2.70 3.78
N GLU A 400 -10.27 3.83 4.23
CA GLU A 400 -11.58 4.29 3.73
C GLU A 400 -11.66 4.43 2.20
N PRO A 401 -10.65 5.02 1.50
CA PRO A 401 -10.73 5.15 0.05
C PRO A 401 -10.86 3.80 -0.67
N LEU A 402 -10.17 2.75 -0.20
CA LEU A 402 -10.32 1.40 -0.74
C LEU A 402 -11.71 0.83 -0.45
N VAL A 403 -12.20 0.96 0.77
CA VAL A 403 -13.54 0.50 1.17
C VAL A 403 -14.62 1.12 0.29
N ARG A 404 -14.53 2.44 0.04
CA ARG A 404 -15.44 3.16 -0.85
C ARG A 404 -15.32 2.66 -2.31
N MET A 405 -14.10 2.45 -2.81
CA MET A 405 -13.89 1.89 -4.14
C MET A 405 -14.53 0.51 -4.28
N VAL A 406 -14.47 -0.35 -3.26
CA VAL A 406 -15.15 -1.65 -3.27
C VAL A 406 -16.66 -1.48 -3.37
N GLY A 407 -17.24 -0.53 -2.64
CA GLY A 407 -18.65 -0.17 -2.76
C GLY A 407 -19.05 0.30 -4.16
N GLU A 408 -18.22 1.15 -4.79
CA GLU A 408 -18.42 1.61 -6.16
C GLU A 408 -18.27 0.47 -7.18
N LEU A 409 -17.27 -0.41 -6.99
CA LEU A 409 -17.07 -1.61 -7.82
C LEU A 409 -18.23 -2.59 -7.67
N SER A 410 -18.82 -2.73 -6.49
CA SER A 410 -19.98 -3.60 -6.30
C SER A 410 -21.18 -3.16 -7.15
N GLN A 411 -21.36 -1.84 -7.32
CA GLN A 411 -22.43 -1.28 -8.16
C GLN A 411 -22.11 -1.44 -9.67
N ALA A 412 -20.89 -1.09 -10.08
CA ALA A 412 -20.46 -1.21 -11.49
C ALA A 412 -20.39 -2.68 -11.93
N GLY A 413 -19.82 -3.53 -11.08
CA GLY A 413 -19.61 -4.96 -11.31
C GLY A 413 -20.88 -5.78 -11.33
N ALA A 414 -21.97 -5.31 -10.73
CA ALA A 414 -23.28 -5.96 -10.84
C ALA A 414 -23.77 -5.99 -12.29
N THR A 415 -23.49 -4.95 -13.05
CA THR A 415 -23.80 -4.93 -14.50
C THR A 415 -22.95 -5.97 -15.25
N THR A 416 -21.67 -6.07 -14.95
CA THR A 416 -20.78 -7.07 -15.56
C THR A 416 -21.18 -8.49 -15.16
N ALA A 417 -21.49 -8.76 -13.90
CA ALA A 417 -21.94 -10.07 -13.44
C ALA A 417 -23.20 -10.51 -14.21
N ARG A 418 -24.20 -9.63 -14.31
CA ARG A 418 -25.47 -9.92 -14.98
C ARG A 418 -25.34 -10.06 -16.49
N LEU A 419 -24.68 -9.10 -17.15
CA LEU A 419 -24.68 -9.04 -18.63
C LEU A 419 -23.60 -9.93 -19.27
N GLN A 420 -22.45 -10.09 -18.61
CA GLN A 420 -21.35 -10.88 -19.15
C GLN A 420 -21.39 -12.35 -18.69
N TYR A 421 -21.98 -12.65 -17.52
CA TYR A 421 -21.95 -14.00 -16.94
C TYR A 421 -23.34 -14.55 -16.62
N GLY A 422 -24.39 -13.74 -16.65
CA GLY A 422 -25.74 -14.18 -16.24
C GLY A 422 -25.87 -14.46 -14.73
N CYS A 423 -24.96 -13.91 -13.91
CA CYS A 423 -24.89 -14.15 -12.48
C CYS A 423 -25.47 -13.00 -11.66
N ARG A 424 -25.93 -13.30 -10.44
CA ARG A 424 -26.25 -12.31 -9.40
C ARG A 424 -24.98 -11.66 -8.87
N GLY A 425 -25.15 -10.79 -7.88
CA GLY A 425 -24.06 -10.15 -7.18
C GLY A 425 -23.21 -9.26 -8.09
N TRP A 426 -21.88 -9.27 -7.88
CA TRP A 426 -20.96 -8.43 -8.66
C TRP A 426 -19.61 -9.10 -8.89
N VAL A 427 -18.92 -8.69 -9.96
CA VAL A 427 -17.60 -9.18 -10.35
C VAL A 427 -16.73 -8.01 -10.83
N ALA A 428 -15.45 -8.10 -10.55
CA ALA A 428 -14.40 -7.29 -11.16
C ALA A 428 -13.20 -8.17 -11.52
N HIS A 429 -12.46 -7.76 -12.55
CA HIS A 429 -11.29 -8.48 -13.06
C HIS A 429 -10.00 -7.78 -12.61
N HIS A 430 -8.84 -8.25 -13.05
CA HIS A 430 -7.51 -7.91 -12.54
C HIS A 430 -7.14 -6.41 -12.49
N ASN A 431 -7.91 -5.54 -13.15
CA ASN A 431 -7.68 -4.09 -13.18
C ASN A 431 -8.99 -3.31 -13.11
N THR A 432 -8.93 -2.16 -12.45
CA THR A 432 -9.94 -1.12 -12.53
C THR A 432 -9.28 0.25 -12.67
N ASP A 433 -10.06 1.30 -12.91
CA ASP A 433 -9.58 2.67 -13.11
C ASP A 433 -10.47 3.69 -12.38
N LEU A 434 -10.28 4.99 -12.63
CA LEU A 434 -11.11 6.05 -12.06
C LEU A 434 -12.61 5.86 -12.37
N TRP A 435 -12.93 5.22 -13.51
CA TRP A 435 -14.29 4.98 -13.99
C TRP A 435 -14.92 3.68 -13.47
N ARG A 436 -14.20 2.96 -12.60
CA ARG A 436 -14.63 1.66 -12.04
C ARG A 436 -14.95 0.63 -13.13
N MET A 437 -14.05 0.53 -14.11
CA MET A 437 -14.06 -0.54 -15.07
C MET A 437 -14.03 -1.91 -14.38
N THR A 438 -14.94 -2.83 -14.71
CA THR A 438 -15.07 -4.15 -14.06
C THR A 438 -14.96 -5.33 -15.02
N GLY A 439 -15.18 -5.14 -16.33
CA GLY A 439 -14.96 -6.18 -17.33
C GLY A 439 -13.47 -6.49 -17.53
N PRO A 440 -13.13 -7.68 -18.07
CA PRO A 440 -11.75 -8.08 -18.29
C PRO A 440 -11.08 -7.21 -19.36
N VAL A 441 -9.84 -6.83 -19.14
CA VAL A 441 -9.05 -5.95 -20.01
C VAL A 441 -7.66 -6.55 -20.25
N ASP A 442 -6.90 -5.98 -21.17
CA ASP A 442 -5.58 -6.40 -21.67
C ASP A 442 -5.68 -7.69 -22.50
N VAL A 443 -5.20 -8.83 -22.01
CA VAL A 443 -5.22 -10.14 -22.69
C VAL A 443 -5.71 -11.21 -21.74
N PRO A 444 -6.19 -12.37 -22.24
CA PRO A 444 -6.67 -13.46 -21.36
C PRO A 444 -5.66 -13.90 -20.30
N TYR A 445 -4.37 -13.86 -20.63
CA TYR A 445 -3.25 -14.20 -19.74
C TYR A 445 -3.31 -13.50 -18.37
N SER A 446 -3.71 -12.25 -18.33
CA SER A 446 -3.85 -11.46 -17.09
C SER A 446 -5.29 -11.10 -16.79
N GLY A 447 -6.08 -10.86 -17.84
CA GLY A 447 -7.41 -10.26 -17.72
C GLY A 447 -8.53 -11.22 -17.39
N ALA A 448 -8.40 -12.50 -17.74
CA ALA A 448 -9.45 -13.48 -17.53
C ALA A 448 -9.49 -14.04 -16.08
N TRP A 449 -9.37 -13.18 -15.10
CA TRP A 449 -9.33 -13.50 -13.67
C TRP A 449 -10.46 -12.77 -12.93
N PRO A 450 -11.57 -13.45 -12.59
CA PRO A 450 -12.77 -12.82 -12.03
C PRO A 450 -12.76 -12.73 -10.50
N MET A 451 -11.58 -12.69 -9.85
CA MET A 451 -11.43 -12.91 -8.41
C MET A 451 -11.25 -11.63 -7.60
N SER A 452 -11.16 -10.46 -8.22
CA SER A 452 -10.89 -9.20 -7.51
C SER A 452 -11.90 -8.90 -6.42
N GLY A 453 -13.19 -9.21 -6.67
CA GLY A 453 -14.24 -9.04 -5.67
C GLY A 453 -14.01 -9.86 -4.40
N ALA A 454 -13.54 -11.10 -4.54
CA ALA A 454 -13.21 -11.95 -3.41
C ALA A 454 -12.03 -11.38 -2.60
N TRP A 455 -10.95 -10.97 -3.26
CA TRP A 455 -9.78 -10.45 -2.55
C TRP A 455 -10.04 -9.09 -1.89
N LEU A 456 -10.68 -8.18 -2.59
CA LEU A 456 -11.02 -6.86 -2.04
C LEU A 456 -11.96 -6.96 -0.83
N CYS A 457 -12.87 -7.93 -0.79
CA CYS A 457 -13.73 -8.17 0.38
C CYS A 457 -12.96 -8.64 1.63
N GLN A 458 -11.76 -9.23 1.48
CA GLN A 458 -10.90 -9.53 2.61
C GLN A 458 -10.52 -8.26 3.39
N HIS A 459 -10.24 -7.15 2.70
CA HIS A 459 -9.93 -5.86 3.34
C HIS A 459 -11.08 -5.33 4.20
N LEU A 460 -12.33 -5.55 3.74
CA LEU A 460 -13.52 -5.17 4.50
C LEU A 460 -13.62 -5.95 5.81
N TRP A 461 -13.39 -7.26 5.74
CA TRP A 461 -13.40 -8.15 6.90
C TRP A 461 -12.24 -7.87 7.85
N GLN A 462 -11.02 -7.69 7.34
CA GLN A 462 -9.82 -7.36 8.11
C GLN A 462 -10.04 -6.10 8.96
N ARG A 463 -10.59 -5.03 8.38
CA ARG A 463 -10.89 -3.81 9.11
C ARG A 463 -11.87 -4.05 10.26
N TYR A 464 -12.89 -4.90 10.07
CA TYR A 464 -13.79 -5.30 11.13
C TYR A 464 -13.07 -6.08 12.23
N LEU A 465 -12.20 -7.02 11.90
CA LEU A 465 -11.46 -7.81 12.89
C LEU A 465 -10.58 -6.93 13.79
N TYR A 466 -10.00 -5.84 13.25
CA TYR A 466 -9.16 -4.90 14.01
C TYR A 466 -9.97 -3.92 14.87
N ASN A 467 -11.20 -3.61 14.50
CA ASN A 467 -11.99 -2.56 15.16
C ASN A 467 -13.20 -3.10 15.94
N GLY A 468 -13.72 -4.28 15.61
CA GLY A 468 -14.93 -4.86 16.19
C GLY A 468 -16.21 -4.05 15.90
N ASP A 469 -16.17 -3.09 14.98
CA ASP A 469 -17.24 -2.16 14.67
C ASP A 469 -18.37 -2.85 13.86
N ARG A 470 -19.46 -3.17 14.53
CA ARG A 470 -20.62 -3.84 13.91
C ARG A 470 -21.43 -2.93 12.99
N ASP A 471 -21.38 -1.62 13.17
CA ASP A 471 -22.07 -0.67 12.29
C ASP A 471 -21.31 -0.53 10.98
N TYR A 472 -19.97 -0.46 11.07
CA TYR A 472 -19.11 -0.59 9.89
C TYR A 472 -19.38 -1.92 9.17
N LEU A 473 -19.36 -3.06 9.88
CA LEU A 473 -19.64 -4.38 9.28
C LEU A 473 -20.99 -4.41 8.57
N ARG A 474 -22.04 -3.84 9.18
CA ARG A 474 -23.37 -3.75 8.57
C ARG A 474 -23.36 -2.95 7.28
N SER A 475 -22.55 -1.89 7.21
CA SER A 475 -22.44 -1.03 6.03
C SER A 475 -21.74 -1.71 4.85
N VAL A 476 -20.77 -2.61 5.10
CA VAL A 476 -19.98 -3.29 4.05
C VAL A 476 -20.45 -4.72 3.75
N TYR A 477 -21.27 -5.30 4.63
CA TYR A 477 -21.81 -6.66 4.43
C TYR A 477 -22.51 -6.87 3.06
N PRO A 478 -23.31 -5.91 2.53
CA PRO A 478 -23.90 -6.06 1.21
C PRO A 478 -22.84 -6.25 0.09
N TYR A 479 -21.66 -5.67 0.20
CA TYR A 479 -20.59 -5.84 -0.77
C TYR A 479 -20.00 -7.25 -0.71
N MET A 480 -19.77 -7.76 0.50
CA MET A 480 -19.29 -9.13 0.73
C MET A 480 -20.31 -10.15 0.23
N LYS A 481 -21.59 -9.96 0.60
CA LYS A 481 -22.70 -10.82 0.17
C LYS A 481 -22.80 -10.85 -1.37
N GLY A 482 -22.78 -9.70 -2.02
CA GLY A 482 -22.88 -9.63 -3.48
C GLY A 482 -21.67 -10.28 -4.19
N ALA A 483 -20.44 -10.14 -3.67
CA ALA A 483 -19.30 -10.88 -4.19
C ALA A 483 -19.49 -12.39 -4.04
N ALA A 484 -19.99 -12.86 -2.88
CA ALA A 484 -20.27 -14.28 -2.64
C ALA A 484 -21.40 -14.81 -3.55
N GLU A 485 -22.47 -14.04 -3.77
CA GLU A 485 -23.58 -14.40 -4.70
C GLU A 485 -23.07 -14.63 -6.13
N PHE A 486 -22.10 -13.83 -6.59
CA PHE A 486 -21.49 -14.05 -7.91
C PHE A 486 -20.85 -15.45 -7.99
N PHE A 487 -20.05 -15.84 -7.02
CA PHE A 487 -19.40 -17.16 -7.03
C PHE A 487 -20.40 -18.31 -6.82
N VAL A 488 -21.47 -18.11 -6.06
CA VAL A 488 -22.54 -19.10 -5.94
C VAL A 488 -23.12 -19.46 -7.32
N ASP A 489 -23.31 -18.46 -8.18
CA ASP A 489 -23.88 -18.64 -9.52
C ASP A 489 -22.81 -19.00 -10.58
N PHE A 490 -21.58 -18.51 -10.48
CA PHE A 490 -20.55 -18.64 -11.49
C PHE A 490 -19.77 -19.97 -11.43
N MET A 491 -19.55 -20.50 -10.22
CA MET A 491 -18.78 -21.73 -10.04
C MET A 491 -19.49 -22.92 -10.67
N VAL A 492 -18.71 -23.87 -11.16
CA VAL A 492 -19.18 -25.12 -11.77
C VAL A 492 -18.50 -26.33 -11.15
N THR A 493 -19.14 -27.48 -11.22
CA THR A 493 -18.52 -28.76 -10.83
C THR A 493 -17.52 -29.21 -11.91
N ASP A 494 -16.27 -29.43 -11.52
CA ASP A 494 -15.27 -30.03 -12.41
C ASP A 494 -15.64 -31.48 -12.67
N PRO A 495 -15.94 -31.88 -13.94
CA PRO A 495 -16.39 -33.23 -14.26
C PRO A 495 -15.30 -34.29 -14.03
N ARG A 496 -14.04 -33.90 -13.86
CA ARG A 496 -12.91 -34.79 -13.67
C ARG A 496 -12.77 -35.28 -12.22
N ASN A 497 -13.21 -34.47 -11.24
CA ASN A 497 -12.96 -34.76 -9.82
C ASN A 497 -14.14 -34.42 -8.87
N GLY A 498 -15.21 -33.80 -9.38
CA GLY A 498 -16.41 -33.48 -8.62
C GLY A 498 -16.33 -32.24 -7.70
N HIS A 499 -15.21 -31.55 -7.65
CA HIS A 499 -15.07 -30.33 -6.87
C HIS A 499 -15.73 -29.13 -7.54
N LEU A 500 -16.13 -28.13 -6.74
CA LEU A 500 -16.53 -26.82 -7.23
C LEU A 500 -15.29 -26.00 -7.59
N VAL A 501 -15.29 -25.43 -8.80
CA VAL A 501 -14.18 -24.64 -9.32
C VAL A 501 -14.65 -23.36 -9.98
N VAL A 502 -13.80 -22.34 -9.95
CA VAL A 502 -13.91 -21.15 -10.82
C VAL A 502 -13.39 -21.56 -12.20
N CYS A 503 -14.20 -21.33 -13.25
CA CYS A 503 -13.87 -21.65 -14.63
C CYS A 503 -14.66 -20.76 -15.61
N PRO A 504 -13.97 -20.05 -16.56
CA PRO A 504 -12.50 -19.93 -16.73
C PRO A 504 -11.81 -19.06 -15.69
N SER A 505 -10.50 -19.30 -15.45
CA SER A 505 -9.64 -18.43 -14.67
C SER A 505 -8.16 -18.60 -15.03
N VAL A 506 -7.29 -17.79 -14.42
CA VAL A 506 -5.82 -17.85 -14.56
C VAL A 506 -5.16 -17.78 -13.19
N SER A 507 -3.96 -18.37 -13.01
CA SER A 507 -3.13 -18.02 -11.86
C SER A 507 -2.41 -16.71 -12.15
N PRO A 508 -2.71 -15.60 -11.49
CA PRO A 508 -2.01 -14.33 -11.74
C PRO A 508 -0.50 -14.45 -11.44
N GLU A 509 0.38 -14.06 -12.30
CA GLU A 509 0.30 -13.96 -13.75
C GLU A 509 1.22 -15.02 -14.34
N ASN A 510 1.01 -16.29 -13.97
CA ASN A 510 1.86 -17.43 -14.29
C ASN A 510 1.19 -18.44 -15.22
N ALA A 511 2.01 -19.25 -15.89
CA ALA A 511 1.56 -20.35 -16.72
C ALA A 511 2.38 -21.61 -16.43
N PRO A 512 1.75 -22.79 -16.39
CA PRO A 512 2.50 -24.02 -16.24
C PRO A 512 3.46 -24.24 -17.43
N LYS A 513 4.68 -24.68 -17.16
CA LYS A 513 5.71 -24.96 -18.18
C LYS A 513 5.41 -26.26 -18.91
N ARG A 514 4.30 -26.33 -19.65
CA ARG A 514 3.83 -27.50 -20.37
C ARG A 514 3.34 -27.17 -21.79
N LYS A 515 3.09 -28.21 -22.61
CA LYS A 515 2.44 -28.05 -23.91
C LYS A 515 1.03 -28.64 -23.87
N PRO A 516 0.03 -28.06 -24.58
CA PRO A 516 0.13 -26.75 -25.25
C PRO A 516 0.34 -25.61 -24.26
N LYS A 517 0.98 -24.52 -24.69
CA LYS A 517 1.21 -23.35 -23.85
C LYS A 517 -0.10 -22.58 -23.70
N ALA A 518 -0.63 -22.53 -22.50
CA ALA A 518 -1.85 -21.81 -22.16
C ALA A 518 -1.78 -21.31 -20.70
N ASN A 519 -2.67 -20.35 -20.36
CA ASN A 519 -2.80 -19.79 -19.02
C ASN A 519 -4.20 -19.98 -18.45
N LEU A 520 -5.20 -20.17 -19.33
CA LEU A 520 -6.61 -20.24 -18.95
C LEU A 520 -6.95 -21.69 -18.53
N TYR A 521 -7.34 -21.85 -17.27
CA TYR A 521 -7.61 -23.14 -16.64
C TYR A 521 -8.83 -23.08 -15.71
N ALA A 522 -9.06 -24.16 -14.98
CA ALA A 522 -10.06 -24.27 -13.94
C ALA A 522 -9.42 -24.78 -12.64
N GLY A 523 -9.96 -24.40 -11.48
CA GLY A 523 -9.51 -24.91 -10.20
C GLY A 523 -8.14 -24.40 -9.77
N ILE A 524 -7.82 -23.15 -10.07
CA ILE A 524 -6.59 -22.49 -9.64
C ILE A 524 -6.55 -22.43 -8.11
N THR A 525 -5.40 -22.72 -7.52
CA THR A 525 -5.24 -22.79 -6.07
C THR A 525 -5.59 -21.46 -5.38
N MET A 526 -5.11 -20.34 -5.93
CA MET A 526 -5.44 -19.02 -5.41
C MET A 526 -6.96 -18.75 -5.43
N ASP A 527 -7.64 -19.17 -6.49
CA ASP A 527 -9.09 -18.97 -6.61
C ASP A 527 -9.84 -19.74 -5.51
N ASN A 528 -9.44 -20.99 -5.25
CA ASN A 528 -10.03 -21.81 -4.18
C ASN A 528 -9.79 -21.18 -2.80
N GLN A 529 -8.60 -20.65 -2.56
CA GLN A 529 -8.25 -19.95 -1.32
C GLN A 529 -9.09 -18.68 -1.14
N LEU A 530 -9.21 -17.86 -2.18
CA LEU A 530 -10.00 -16.62 -2.16
C LEU A 530 -11.50 -16.86 -1.97
N VAL A 531 -12.06 -17.89 -2.64
CA VAL A 531 -13.47 -18.25 -2.47
C VAL A 531 -13.71 -18.82 -1.08
N ALA A 532 -12.80 -19.66 -0.57
CA ALA A 532 -12.89 -20.21 0.79
C ALA A 532 -12.94 -19.09 1.84
N ASP A 533 -12.03 -18.09 1.71
CA ASP A 533 -11.97 -16.92 2.59
C ASP A 533 -13.24 -16.07 2.47
N LEU A 534 -13.67 -15.71 1.26
CA LEU A 534 -14.88 -14.92 1.03
C LEU A 534 -16.12 -15.59 1.64
N PHE A 535 -16.31 -16.88 1.40
CA PHE A 535 -17.47 -17.63 1.91
C PHE A 535 -17.47 -17.72 3.43
N THR A 536 -16.30 -17.99 4.02
CA THR A 536 -16.11 -18.04 5.46
C THR A 536 -16.39 -16.69 6.11
N ASN A 537 -15.77 -15.63 5.60
CA ASN A 537 -15.87 -14.28 6.14
C ASN A 537 -17.29 -13.72 5.98
N THR A 538 -17.95 -14.00 4.84
CA THR A 538 -19.34 -13.58 4.62
C THR A 538 -20.30 -14.32 5.57
N ALA A 539 -20.11 -15.63 5.78
CA ALA A 539 -20.90 -16.40 6.75
C ALA A 539 -20.67 -15.93 8.19
N ALA A 540 -19.41 -15.64 8.56
CA ALA A 540 -19.07 -15.10 9.87
C ALA A 540 -19.66 -13.68 10.08
N ALA A 541 -19.64 -12.83 9.04
CA ALA A 541 -20.27 -11.51 9.07
C ALA A 541 -21.80 -11.61 9.25
N ALA A 542 -22.45 -12.52 8.52
CA ALA A 542 -23.88 -12.80 8.68
C ALA A 542 -24.21 -13.22 10.12
N ALA A 543 -23.42 -14.13 10.69
CA ALA A 543 -23.57 -14.58 12.08
C ALA A 543 -23.36 -13.43 13.09
N ALA A 544 -22.32 -12.63 12.91
CA ALA A 544 -22.04 -11.47 13.76
C ALA A 544 -23.16 -10.42 13.72
N LEU A 545 -23.81 -10.25 12.57
CA LEU A 545 -24.94 -9.34 12.38
C LEU A 545 -26.30 -9.93 12.74
N GLY A 546 -26.40 -11.27 12.86
CA GLY A 546 -27.65 -11.98 13.12
C GLY A 546 -28.60 -12.02 11.91
N THR A 547 -28.06 -12.10 10.70
CA THR A 547 -28.81 -12.06 9.43
C THR A 547 -28.43 -13.21 8.50
N ASP A 548 -29.23 -13.44 7.44
CA ASP A 548 -28.92 -14.31 6.27
C ASP A 548 -28.40 -15.72 6.61
N ARG A 549 -28.90 -16.35 7.68
CA ARG A 549 -28.46 -17.68 8.14
C ARG A 549 -28.46 -18.75 7.05
N LEU A 550 -29.53 -18.84 6.26
CA LEU A 550 -29.63 -19.84 5.18
C LEU A 550 -28.58 -19.61 4.08
N PHE A 551 -28.26 -18.36 3.80
CA PHE A 551 -27.21 -18.03 2.86
C PHE A 551 -25.82 -18.40 3.42
N ALA A 552 -25.57 -18.11 4.70
CA ALA A 552 -24.34 -18.53 5.38
C ALA A 552 -24.17 -20.06 5.34
N ASP A 553 -25.22 -20.83 5.64
CA ASP A 553 -25.19 -22.30 5.54
C ASP A 553 -24.89 -22.77 4.10
N THR A 554 -25.46 -22.11 3.09
CA THR A 554 -25.16 -22.38 1.67
C THR A 554 -23.68 -22.15 1.35
N LEU A 555 -23.11 -21.01 1.78
CA LEU A 555 -21.70 -20.68 1.55
C LEU A 555 -20.77 -21.71 2.19
N LEU A 556 -21.00 -22.10 3.43
CA LEU A 556 -20.22 -23.11 4.12
C LEU A 556 -20.35 -24.50 3.48
N GLY A 557 -21.54 -24.86 3.00
CA GLY A 557 -21.78 -26.08 2.23
C GLY A 557 -21.01 -26.08 0.89
N MET A 558 -20.96 -24.97 0.17
CA MET A 558 -20.18 -24.86 -1.06
C MET A 558 -18.68 -24.84 -0.77
N ARG A 559 -18.24 -24.18 0.30
CA ARG A 559 -16.84 -24.17 0.73
C ARG A 559 -16.29 -25.58 0.95
N SER A 560 -17.08 -26.49 1.53
CA SER A 560 -16.65 -27.87 1.77
C SER A 560 -16.44 -28.69 0.49
N ARG A 561 -16.87 -28.19 -0.66
CA ARG A 561 -16.75 -28.83 -1.97
C ARG A 561 -15.61 -28.24 -2.82
N LEU A 562 -14.86 -27.25 -2.33
CA LEU A 562 -13.70 -26.67 -3.00
C LEU A 562 -12.56 -27.69 -3.06
N ILE A 563 -11.63 -27.51 -4.00
CA ILE A 563 -10.40 -28.31 -4.04
C ILE A 563 -9.59 -28.00 -2.79
N PRO A 564 -9.14 -29.03 -2.02
CA PRO A 564 -8.29 -28.83 -0.85
C PRO A 564 -6.91 -28.26 -1.23
N LEU A 565 -6.14 -27.81 -0.25
CA LEU A 565 -4.73 -27.48 -0.43
C LEU A 565 -3.96 -28.75 -0.84
N ARG A 566 -3.35 -28.76 -2.02
CA ARG A 566 -2.67 -29.94 -2.56
C ARG A 566 -1.16 -29.81 -2.45
N ILE A 567 -0.53 -30.88 -1.91
CA ILE A 567 0.92 -31.01 -1.86
C ILE A 567 1.36 -31.90 -3.03
N GLY A 568 2.14 -31.32 -3.94
CA GLY A 568 2.59 -31.97 -5.15
C GLY A 568 3.84 -32.84 -4.97
N LYS A 569 4.31 -33.43 -6.07
CA LYS A 569 5.42 -34.41 -6.14
C LYS A 569 6.76 -33.88 -5.65
N HIS A 570 6.97 -32.56 -5.62
CA HIS A 570 8.19 -31.94 -5.11
C HIS A 570 8.03 -31.45 -3.66
N GLY A 571 6.89 -31.76 -3.02
CA GLY A 571 6.55 -31.30 -1.68
C GLY A 571 6.10 -29.85 -1.59
N GLN A 572 5.92 -29.21 -2.72
CA GLN A 572 5.42 -27.86 -2.85
C GLN A 572 3.89 -27.84 -2.70
N LEU A 573 3.37 -26.69 -2.30
CA LEU A 573 1.95 -26.36 -2.47
C LEU A 573 1.69 -26.14 -3.97
N GLN A 574 0.72 -26.89 -4.55
CA GLN A 574 0.41 -26.78 -5.97
C GLN A 574 -0.19 -25.42 -6.33
N GLU A 575 0.17 -24.87 -7.49
CA GLU A 575 -0.41 -23.64 -8.04
C GLU A 575 -1.66 -23.91 -8.88
N TRP A 576 -1.75 -25.08 -9.49
CA TRP A 576 -2.87 -25.52 -10.34
C TRP A 576 -3.57 -26.75 -9.76
N ALA A 577 -4.77 -27.07 -10.28
CA ALA A 577 -5.52 -28.26 -9.89
C ALA A 577 -4.73 -29.56 -10.11
N ASP A 578 -3.92 -29.60 -11.16
CA ASP A 578 -3.01 -30.70 -11.47
C ASP A 578 -1.57 -30.33 -11.09
N ASP A 579 -0.72 -31.32 -10.79
CA ASP A 579 0.67 -31.15 -10.36
C ASP A 579 1.61 -30.77 -11.54
N TRP A 580 1.47 -29.52 -12.01
CA TRP A 580 2.26 -28.96 -13.12
C TRP A 580 3.40 -28.04 -12.65
N ASP A 581 3.58 -27.90 -11.38
CA ASP A 581 4.62 -27.04 -10.81
C ASP A 581 6.02 -27.53 -11.18
N SER A 582 6.95 -26.59 -11.29
CA SER A 582 8.36 -26.85 -11.58
C SER A 582 9.26 -26.24 -10.51
N PRO A 583 10.20 -26.98 -9.92
CA PRO A 583 11.17 -26.43 -8.97
C PRO A 583 12.07 -25.35 -9.55
N THR A 584 12.15 -25.25 -10.88
CA THR A 584 12.93 -24.22 -11.60
C THR A 584 12.09 -23.05 -12.08
N ASP A 585 10.85 -22.95 -11.62
CA ASP A 585 10.00 -21.81 -11.92
C ASP A 585 10.22 -20.67 -10.91
N HIS A 586 10.95 -19.64 -11.36
CA HIS A 586 11.26 -18.44 -10.56
C HIS A 586 10.33 -17.27 -10.90
N HIS A 587 9.07 -17.55 -11.22
CA HIS A 587 8.11 -16.50 -11.52
C HIS A 587 7.93 -15.55 -10.33
N ARG A 588 7.77 -14.23 -10.62
CA ARG A 588 7.63 -13.19 -9.58
C ARG A 588 6.35 -13.33 -8.75
N HIS A 589 5.24 -13.83 -9.34
CA HIS A 589 4.02 -14.10 -8.61
C HIS A 589 4.10 -15.40 -7.82
N VAL A 590 3.58 -15.40 -6.61
CA VAL A 590 3.48 -16.53 -5.69
C VAL A 590 2.02 -16.75 -5.25
N SER A 591 1.10 -16.64 -6.21
CA SER A 591 -0.35 -16.55 -6.02
C SER A 591 -0.93 -17.70 -5.18
N HIS A 592 -0.41 -18.92 -5.34
CA HIS A 592 -0.81 -20.12 -4.58
C HIS A 592 -0.44 -20.05 -3.08
N LEU A 593 0.39 -19.07 -2.67
CA LEU A 593 0.75 -18.83 -1.27
C LEU A 593 -0.16 -17.79 -0.59
N TRP A 594 -1.23 -17.35 -1.25
CA TRP A 594 -2.16 -16.36 -0.72
C TRP A 594 -2.74 -16.76 0.65
N ALA A 595 -3.06 -18.03 0.85
CA ALA A 595 -3.60 -18.55 2.12
C ALA A 595 -2.61 -18.51 3.30
N LEU A 596 -1.30 -18.34 3.05
CA LEU A 596 -0.28 -18.07 4.07
C LEU A 596 -0.24 -16.58 4.41
N TYR A 597 -0.21 -15.70 3.39
CA TYR A 597 -0.31 -14.25 3.53
C TYR A 597 -0.83 -13.62 2.23
N PRO A 598 -1.84 -12.71 2.27
CA PRO A 598 -2.51 -12.14 3.45
C PRO A 598 -3.62 -13.02 4.05
N GLY A 599 -3.92 -14.17 3.46
CA GLY A 599 -4.80 -15.17 4.04
C GLY A 599 -4.30 -15.71 5.38
N THR A 600 -5.11 -16.54 6.02
CA THR A 600 -4.83 -17.04 7.37
C THR A 600 -5.04 -18.55 7.50
N GLU A 601 -5.34 -19.24 6.40
CA GLU A 601 -5.71 -20.65 6.43
C GLU A 601 -4.51 -21.61 6.53
N ILE A 602 -3.32 -21.16 6.15
CA ILE A 602 -2.08 -21.92 6.33
C ILE A 602 -1.41 -21.50 7.65
N SER A 603 -1.23 -22.46 8.56
CA SER A 603 -0.72 -22.24 9.91
C SER A 603 0.22 -23.36 10.34
N PRO A 604 1.32 -23.05 11.04
CA PRO A 604 2.22 -24.07 11.59
C PRO A 604 1.54 -24.95 12.66
N LEU A 605 0.42 -24.50 13.20
CA LEU A 605 -0.31 -25.16 14.29
C LEU A 605 -1.49 -25.99 13.81
N ARG A 606 -2.24 -25.47 12.82
CA ARG A 606 -3.51 -26.05 12.35
C ARG A 606 -3.32 -27.02 11.17
N ASN A 607 -2.41 -26.71 10.24
CA ASN A 607 -2.09 -27.55 9.09
C ASN A 607 -0.58 -27.51 8.74
N PRO A 608 0.28 -28.06 9.62
CA PRO A 608 1.74 -28.00 9.49
C PRO A 608 2.27 -28.54 8.17
N GLU A 609 1.57 -29.49 7.55
CA GLU A 609 1.94 -30.03 6.24
C GLU A 609 1.80 -28.98 5.12
N ALA A 610 0.70 -28.22 5.10
CA ALA A 610 0.55 -27.13 4.14
C ALA A 610 1.53 -25.99 4.41
N PHE A 611 1.85 -25.75 5.68
CA PHE A 611 2.85 -24.76 6.08
C PHE A 611 4.25 -25.13 5.57
N ASP A 612 4.66 -26.39 5.70
CA ASP A 612 5.93 -26.87 5.16
C ASP A 612 5.94 -26.84 3.61
N ALA A 613 4.82 -27.22 2.98
CA ALA A 613 4.69 -27.16 1.53
C ALA A 613 4.76 -25.73 0.97
N ALA A 614 4.18 -24.75 1.69
CA ALA A 614 4.30 -23.35 1.34
C ALA A 614 5.76 -22.86 1.42
N ARG A 615 6.52 -23.30 2.44
CA ARG A 615 7.97 -23.01 2.54
C ARG A 615 8.72 -23.58 1.34
N VAL A 616 8.41 -24.81 0.93
CA VAL A 616 9.03 -25.45 -0.26
C VAL A 616 8.72 -24.64 -1.51
N SER A 617 7.45 -24.25 -1.72
CA SER A 617 7.05 -23.41 -2.86
C SER A 617 7.84 -22.10 -2.89
N LEU A 618 7.91 -21.40 -1.75
CA LEU A 618 8.59 -20.11 -1.67
C LEU A 618 10.11 -20.25 -1.92
N THR A 619 10.73 -21.31 -1.40
CA THR A 619 12.14 -21.63 -1.64
C THR A 619 12.41 -21.90 -3.14
N GLN A 620 11.54 -22.66 -3.81
CA GLN A 620 11.66 -22.94 -5.25
C GLN A 620 11.49 -21.68 -6.11
N ARG A 621 10.60 -20.75 -5.72
CA ARG A 621 10.43 -19.45 -6.40
C ARG A 621 11.64 -18.53 -6.24
N GLY A 622 12.47 -18.76 -5.23
CA GLY A 622 13.68 -17.99 -4.96
C GLY A 622 13.40 -16.58 -4.44
N ASP A 623 14.45 -15.88 -4.08
CA ASP A 623 14.37 -14.58 -3.39
C ASP A 623 14.31 -13.41 -4.37
N ARG A 624 15.23 -13.37 -5.32
CA ARG A 624 15.35 -12.24 -6.25
C ARG A 624 14.09 -12.09 -7.10
N SER A 625 13.53 -10.87 -7.12
CA SER A 625 12.29 -10.58 -7.83
C SER A 625 12.12 -9.08 -8.07
N THR A 626 10.96 -8.67 -8.57
CA THR A 626 10.56 -7.26 -8.64
C THR A 626 10.19 -6.73 -7.25
N GLY A 627 10.13 -5.42 -7.07
CA GLY A 627 9.96 -4.81 -5.74
C GLY A 627 8.75 -5.29 -4.97
N TRP A 628 7.53 -5.21 -5.55
CA TRP A 628 6.32 -5.71 -4.87
C TRP A 628 6.39 -7.21 -4.53
N SER A 629 7.01 -8.00 -5.40
CA SER A 629 7.16 -9.43 -5.14
C SER A 629 8.10 -9.70 -3.97
N MET A 630 9.18 -8.94 -3.82
CA MET A 630 10.05 -9.01 -2.65
C MET A 630 9.30 -8.58 -1.38
N GLY A 631 8.53 -7.49 -1.44
CA GLY A 631 7.67 -7.06 -0.34
C GLY A 631 6.67 -8.15 0.10
N TRP A 632 6.03 -8.86 -0.85
CA TRP A 632 5.17 -10.00 -0.53
C TRP A 632 5.96 -11.14 0.12
N LYS A 633 7.13 -11.46 -0.41
CA LYS A 633 7.98 -12.53 0.14
C LYS A 633 8.50 -12.21 1.54
N VAL A 634 8.75 -10.92 1.89
CA VAL A 634 9.05 -10.52 3.28
C VAL A 634 7.90 -10.91 4.21
N CYS A 635 6.65 -10.59 3.83
CA CYS A 635 5.46 -10.98 4.59
C CYS A 635 5.34 -12.52 4.73
N LEU A 636 5.58 -13.25 3.63
CA LEU A 636 5.50 -14.71 3.62
C LEU A 636 6.56 -15.36 4.52
N TRP A 637 7.82 -14.90 4.46
CA TRP A 637 8.87 -15.41 5.34
C TRP A 637 8.63 -15.05 6.81
N ALA A 638 8.09 -13.85 7.08
CA ALA A 638 7.64 -13.49 8.44
C ALA A 638 6.55 -14.45 8.95
N ARG A 639 5.56 -14.81 8.09
CA ARG A 639 4.52 -15.80 8.43
C ARG A 639 5.07 -17.22 8.57
N LEU A 640 6.14 -17.54 7.86
CA LEU A 640 6.90 -18.80 8.03
C LEU A 640 7.79 -18.78 9.28
N LEU A 641 7.75 -17.73 10.09
CA LEU A 641 8.51 -17.54 11.33
C LEU A 641 10.03 -17.56 11.10
N ASP A 642 10.46 -17.09 9.92
CA ASP A 642 11.87 -17.05 9.51
C ASP A 642 12.30 -15.59 9.33
N GLY A 643 12.67 -14.97 10.45
CA GLY A 643 13.06 -13.55 10.50
C GLY A 643 14.35 -13.27 9.75
N ASP A 644 15.32 -14.17 9.81
CA ASP A 644 16.60 -13.99 9.14
C ASP A 644 16.44 -14.00 7.61
N HIS A 645 15.58 -14.87 7.09
CA HIS A 645 15.26 -14.90 5.66
C HIS A 645 14.44 -13.67 5.23
N ALA A 646 13.46 -13.26 6.04
CA ALA A 646 12.72 -12.02 5.80
C ALA A 646 13.65 -10.80 5.76
N TYR A 647 14.61 -10.72 6.69
CA TYR A 647 15.61 -9.65 6.71
C TYR A 647 16.56 -9.68 5.51
N LYS A 648 16.95 -10.86 5.05
CA LYS A 648 17.73 -11.00 3.81
C LYS A 648 16.98 -10.35 2.63
N LEU A 649 15.67 -10.56 2.51
CA LEU A 649 14.87 -9.93 1.45
C LEU A 649 14.72 -8.42 1.64
N ILE A 650 14.67 -7.92 2.88
CA ILE A 650 14.73 -6.48 3.16
C ILE A 650 16.06 -5.90 2.65
N LYS A 651 17.19 -6.62 2.82
CA LYS A 651 18.47 -6.21 2.26
C LYS A 651 18.47 -6.20 0.73
N ASP A 652 17.82 -7.16 0.10
CA ASP A 652 17.68 -7.20 -1.36
C ASP A 652 16.75 -6.07 -1.85
N GLN A 653 15.69 -5.74 -1.12
CA GLN A 653 14.77 -4.62 -1.40
C GLN A 653 15.48 -3.26 -1.27
N LEU A 654 16.31 -3.07 -0.24
CA LEU A 654 17.10 -1.85 -0.02
C LEU A 654 18.40 -1.81 -0.85
N SER A 655 18.43 -2.50 -1.99
CA SER A 655 19.53 -2.41 -2.97
C SER A 655 19.27 -1.28 -3.95
N LEU A 656 20.25 -0.38 -4.14
CA LEU A 656 20.10 0.81 -4.98
C LEU A 656 19.90 0.44 -6.46
N VAL A 657 18.80 0.92 -7.03
CA VAL A 657 18.55 0.92 -8.47
C VAL A 657 18.89 2.31 -9.03
N PRO A 658 19.72 2.43 -10.09
CA PRO A 658 20.03 3.71 -10.69
C PRO A 658 18.76 4.47 -11.12
N ALA A 659 18.72 5.77 -10.88
CA ALA A 659 17.54 6.61 -11.04
C ALA A 659 16.97 6.64 -12.48
N ASN A 660 17.82 6.41 -13.49
CA ASN A 660 17.43 6.38 -14.92
C ASN A 660 16.95 5.01 -15.41
N VAL A 661 16.95 3.97 -14.57
CA VAL A 661 16.50 2.62 -14.95
C VAL A 661 14.98 2.54 -14.81
N GLU A 662 14.30 2.54 -15.94
CA GLU A 662 12.83 2.44 -16.03
C GLU A 662 12.33 1.11 -16.60
N LYS A 663 13.22 0.15 -16.85
CA LYS A 663 12.86 -1.19 -17.38
C LYS A 663 13.78 -2.25 -16.77
N GLY A 664 13.22 -3.37 -16.38
CA GLY A 664 13.99 -4.50 -15.84
C GLY A 664 13.11 -5.54 -15.18
N GLN A 665 13.74 -6.63 -14.72
CA GLN A 665 13.08 -7.72 -13.96
C GLN A 665 13.69 -7.87 -12.55
N GLY A 666 14.54 -6.93 -12.15
CA GLY A 666 15.12 -6.90 -10.81
C GLY A 666 14.50 -5.77 -10.00
N GLY A 667 14.10 -6.05 -8.77
CA GLY A 667 13.61 -5.05 -7.82
C GLY A 667 14.74 -4.35 -7.08
N GLY A 668 14.37 -3.45 -6.19
CA GLY A 668 15.26 -2.67 -5.34
C GLY A 668 14.61 -1.35 -4.94
N THR A 669 15.44 -0.37 -4.64
CA THR A 669 15.01 0.95 -4.18
C THR A 669 15.69 2.04 -4.98
N TYR A 670 14.92 3.01 -5.48
CA TYR A 670 15.46 4.21 -6.12
C TYR A 670 16.12 5.15 -5.09
N PRO A 671 16.94 6.14 -5.55
CA PRO A 671 17.63 7.06 -4.64
C PRO A 671 16.69 7.77 -3.65
N ASN A 672 15.46 8.09 -4.05
CA ASN A 672 14.46 8.75 -3.20
C ASN A 672 13.65 7.79 -2.31
N MET A 673 14.10 6.56 -2.14
CA MET A 673 13.46 5.47 -1.39
C MET A 673 12.16 4.91 -2.01
N PHE A 674 11.77 5.32 -3.19
CA PHE A 674 10.69 4.67 -3.92
C PHE A 674 11.08 3.24 -4.31
N ASP A 675 10.11 2.33 -4.21
CA ASP A 675 10.26 0.97 -4.70
C ASP A 675 10.51 0.91 -6.20
N ALA A 676 11.42 0.07 -6.62
CA ALA A 676 11.72 -0.17 -8.03
C ALA A 676 11.23 -1.54 -8.48
N HIS A 677 10.31 -1.52 -9.44
CA HIS A 677 9.94 -2.73 -10.17
C HIS A 677 10.98 -3.12 -11.25
N PRO A 678 11.75 -2.27 -11.98
CA PRO A 678 11.54 -0.94 -12.56
C PRO A 678 10.44 -0.90 -13.64
N PRO A 679 9.67 0.21 -13.84
CA PRO A 679 9.77 1.49 -13.17
C PRO A 679 9.20 1.48 -11.75
N PHE A 680 9.08 2.67 -11.10
CA PHE A 680 8.46 2.82 -9.80
C PHE A 680 7.06 2.22 -9.72
N GLN A 681 6.84 1.42 -8.67
CA GLN A 681 5.55 0.96 -8.19
C GLN A 681 5.53 1.09 -6.66
N ILE A 682 4.48 1.71 -6.10
CA ILE A 682 4.44 2.03 -4.67
C ILE A 682 4.18 0.82 -3.77
N ASP A 683 3.62 -0.23 -4.34
CA ASP A 683 3.20 -1.44 -3.64
C ASP A 683 4.34 -2.17 -2.91
N GLY A 684 5.56 -2.16 -3.48
CA GLY A 684 6.72 -2.72 -2.81
C GLY A 684 7.11 -1.99 -1.53
N ASN A 685 6.97 -0.66 -1.47
CA ASN A 685 7.13 0.11 -0.24
C ASN A 685 6.15 -0.35 0.84
N PHE A 686 4.86 -0.46 0.49
CA PHE A 686 3.79 -0.85 1.43
C PHE A 686 3.90 -2.31 1.86
N GLY A 687 4.21 -3.22 0.91
CA GLY A 687 4.39 -4.63 1.22
C GLY A 687 5.55 -4.88 2.18
N CYS A 688 6.68 -4.20 1.99
CA CYS A 688 7.82 -4.30 2.89
C CYS A 688 7.50 -3.72 4.28
N THR A 689 6.77 -2.59 4.35
CA THR A 689 6.32 -2.00 5.62
C THR A 689 5.41 -2.96 6.38
N ALA A 690 4.44 -3.58 5.72
CA ALA A 690 3.58 -4.61 6.31
C ALA A 690 4.38 -5.84 6.77
N GLY A 691 5.36 -6.27 5.97
CA GLY A 691 6.24 -7.39 6.31
C GLY A 691 7.08 -7.13 7.56
N ILE A 692 7.65 -5.93 7.70
CA ILE A 692 8.38 -5.53 8.92
C ILE A 692 7.45 -5.54 10.15
N ALA A 693 6.20 -5.08 10.02
CA ALA A 693 5.21 -5.20 11.10
C ALA A 693 4.92 -6.66 11.45
N GLU A 694 4.73 -7.54 10.46
CA GLU A 694 4.51 -8.99 10.65
C GLU A 694 5.70 -9.71 11.30
N MET A 695 6.93 -9.22 11.11
CA MET A 695 8.11 -9.75 11.81
C MET A 695 8.06 -9.49 13.33
N MET A 696 7.42 -8.39 13.74
CA MET A 696 7.33 -7.96 15.14
C MET A 696 6.06 -8.46 15.83
N VAL A 697 4.90 -8.45 15.16
CA VAL A 697 3.60 -8.82 15.75
C VAL A 697 2.73 -9.51 14.70
N GLN A 698 2.19 -10.68 15.05
CA GLN A 698 1.18 -11.38 14.25
C GLN A 698 -0.08 -11.64 15.08
N SER A 699 -1.26 -11.57 14.47
CA SER A 699 -2.53 -11.81 15.18
C SER A 699 -3.54 -12.66 14.38
N HIS A 700 -3.09 -13.32 13.33
CA HIS A 700 -3.92 -14.07 12.38
C HIS A 700 -4.23 -15.51 12.81
N ASP A 701 -3.47 -16.08 13.76
CA ASP A 701 -3.53 -17.50 14.13
C ASP A 701 -4.12 -17.72 15.53
N GLY A 702 -5.23 -17.05 15.80
CA GLY A 702 -6.01 -17.20 17.03
C GLY A 702 -5.41 -16.54 18.28
N ALA A 703 -4.27 -15.87 18.16
CA ALA A 703 -3.56 -15.22 19.25
C ALA A 703 -2.73 -14.03 18.75
N VAL A 704 -2.42 -13.10 19.63
CA VAL A 704 -1.41 -12.06 19.40
C VAL A 704 -0.04 -12.67 19.71
N PHE A 705 0.74 -12.89 18.67
CA PHE A 705 2.10 -13.43 18.79
C PHE A 705 3.11 -12.29 18.78
N LEU A 706 3.82 -12.13 19.90
CA LEU A 706 4.83 -11.10 20.09
C LEU A 706 6.20 -11.63 19.62
N LEU A 707 6.88 -10.89 18.76
CA LEU A 707 8.21 -11.18 18.20
C LEU A 707 8.30 -12.54 17.48
N PRO A 708 7.37 -12.83 16.52
CA PRO A 708 7.32 -14.14 15.87
C PRO A 708 8.49 -14.40 14.93
N ALA A 709 9.10 -13.34 14.34
CA ALA A 709 10.12 -13.47 13.30
C ALA A 709 11.18 -12.36 13.37
N ILE A 710 11.73 -12.13 14.56
CA ILE A 710 12.82 -11.16 14.77
C ILE A 710 14.13 -11.77 14.22
N PRO A 711 14.85 -11.09 13.31
CA PRO A 711 16.13 -11.54 12.80
C PRO A 711 17.24 -11.34 13.84
N ALA A 712 18.34 -12.09 13.71
CA ALA A 712 19.48 -11.98 14.58
C ALA A 712 20.10 -10.56 14.61
N GLU A 713 20.03 -9.83 13.51
CA GLU A 713 20.51 -8.45 13.37
C GLU A 713 19.72 -7.43 14.20
N TRP A 714 18.46 -7.73 14.56
CA TRP A 714 17.65 -6.89 15.44
C TRP A 714 17.69 -7.46 16.88
N ALA A 715 18.90 -7.66 17.41
CA ALA A 715 19.08 -8.23 18.73
C ALA A 715 18.34 -7.42 19.81
N ASP A 716 18.37 -6.11 19.73
CA ASP A 716 17.69 -5.18 20.63
C ASP A 716 16.82 -4.23 19.82
N GLY A 717 15.67 -3.83 20.37
CA GLY A 717 14.79 -2.87 19.74
C GLY A 717 13.55 -2.54 20.55
N GLU A 718 12.83 -1.57 20.07
CA GLU A 718 11.56 -1.11 20.64
C GLU A 718 10.60 -0.69 19.53
N VAL A 719 9.33 -1.08 19.66
CA VAL A 719 8.25 -0.63 18.79
C VAL A 719 7.06 -0.17 19.62
N SER A 720 6.36 0.86 19.14
CA SER A 720 5.12 1.33 19.74
C SER A 720 4.03 1.51 18.70
N GLY A 721 2.77 1.37 19.13
CA GLY A 721 1.58 1.77 18.39
C GLY A 721 1.06 0.78 17.37
N LEU A 722 1.68 -0.37 17.15
CA LEU A 722 1.16 -1.41 16.26
C LEU A 722 -0.20 -1.93 16.77
N ARG A 723 -1.09 -2.23 15.84
CA ARG A 723 -2.42 -2.79 16.15
C ARG A 723 -2.51 -4.27 15.81
N THR A 724 -3.44 -4.94 16.46
CA THR A 724 -3.76 -6.34 16.21
C THR A 724 -5.26 -6.57 16.08
N VAL A 725 -5.63 -7.72 15.55
CA VAL A 725 -7.00 -8.23 15.61
C VAL A 725 -7.50 -8.16 17.05
N GLY A 726 -8.81 -7.96 17.24
CA GLY A 726 -9.45 -7.88 18.56
C GLY A 726 -9.37 -6.50 19.21
N GLY A 727 -8.91 -5.46 18.48
CA GLY A 727 -8.85 -4.09 18.99
C GLY A 727 -7.76 -3.87 20.02
N PHE A 728 -6.63 -4.58 19.93
CA PHE A 728 -5.49 -4.35 20.83
C PHE A 728 -4.44 -3.48 20.17
N VAL A 729 -3.81 -2.61 20.97
CA VAL A 729 -2.72 -1.72 20.57
C VAL A 729 -1.49 -2.07 21.40
N ILE A 730 -0.39 -2.37 20.73
CA ILE A 730 0.92 -2.54 21.35
C ILE A 730 1.47 -1.13 21.65
N GLU A 731 1.10 -0.58 22.81
CA GLU A 731 1.55 0.76 23.22
C GLU A 731 3.06 0.87 23.30
N LYS A 732 3.70 -0.23 23.73
CA LYS A 732 5.15 -0.40 23.77
C LYS A 732 5.50 -1.87 23.76
N MET A 733 6.52 -2.24 23.03
CA MET A 733 7.15 -3.55 23.11
C MET A 733 8.65 -3.41 22.92
N LYS A 734 9.40 -3.88 23.90
CA LYS A 734 10.86 -3.86 23.92
C LYS A 734 11.42 -5.27 23.99
N TRP A 735 12.46 -5.51 23.26
CA TRP A 735 13.17 -6.78 23.29
C TRP A 735 14.66 -6.57 23.44
N GLN A 736 15.32 -7.57 24.00
CA GLN A 736 16.77 -7.64 24.20
C GLN A 736 17.27 -9.03 23.83
N ARG A 737 18.34 -9.09 23.07
CA ARG A 737 18.91 -10.35 22.55
C ARG A 737 17.87 -11.21 21.82
N GLY A 738 17.00 -10.57 21.03
CA GLY A 738 15.90 -11.21 20.30
C GLY A 738 14.75 -11.76 21.18
N LYS A 739 14.72 -11.46 22.48
CA LYS A 739 13.69 -11.94 23.41
C LYS A 739 12.89 -10.78 23.99
N LEU A 740 11.59 -11.01 24.16
CA LEU A 740 10.71 -10.05 24.81
C LEU A 740 11.23 -9.69 26.21
N ALA A 741 11.49 -8.40 26.45
CA ALA A 741 11.84 -7.85 27.75
C ALA A 741 10.61 -7.28 28.46
N GLU A 742 9.87 -6.43 27.78
CA GLU A 742 8.62 -5.83 28.28
C GLU A 742 7.64 -5.54 27.14
N ALA A 743 6.34 -5.56 27.45
CA ALA A 743 5.30 -5.05 26.56
C ALA A 743 4.18 -4.39 27.36
N THR A 744 3.60 -3.36 26.79
CA THR A 744 2.37 -2.71 27.26
C THR A 744 1.34 -2.79 26.15
N ILE A 745 0.20 -3.40 26.43
CA ILE A 745 -0.87 -3.62 25.46
C ILE A 745 -2.15 -2.95 25.97
N ARG A 746 -2.76 -2.09 25.16
CA ARG A 746 -4.05 -1.48 25.48
C ARG A 746 -5.17 -2.23 24.76
N SER A 747 -6.20 -2.60 25.50
CA SER A 747 -7.46 -3.10 24.95
C SER A 747 -8.39 -1.93 24.60
N THR A 748 -8.80 -1.79 23.33
CA THR A 748 -9.68 -0.68 22.92
C THR A 748 -11.16 -1.04 22.99
N ILE A 749 -11.50 -2.31 22.85
CA ILE A 749 -12.88 -2.80 22.76
C ILE A 749 -13.23 -3.89 23.80
N GLY A 750 -12.25 -4.33 24.59
CA GLY A 750 -12.42 -5.44 25.54
C GLY A 750 -12.37 -6.82 24.87
N GLY A 751 -12.72 -7.84 25.65
CA GLY A 751 -12.69 -9.24 25.22
C GLY A 751 -11.43 -9.97 25.61
N ASN A 752 -11.32 -11.25 25.25
CA ASN A 752 -10.16 -12.07 25.61
C ASN A 752 -8.97 -11.74 24.72
N LEU A 753 -7.87 -11.31 25.32
CA LEU A 753 -6.56 -11.23 24.69
C LEU A 753 -5.85 -12.57 24.87
N ARG A 754 -5.72 -13.34 23.79
CA ARG A 754 -4.85 -14.52 23.79
C ARG A 754 -3.45 -14.11 23.33
N LEU A 755 -2.47 -14.23 24.24
CA LEU A 755 -1.08 -13.89 23.99
C LEU A 755 -0.25 -15.13 23.70
N ARG A 756 0.67 -15.01 22.73
CA ARG A 756 1.71 -15.98 22.42
C ARG A 756 3.07 -15.32 22.53
N SER A 757 4.02 -15.98 23.22
CA SER A 757 5.39 -15.50 23.36
C SER A 757 6.37 -16.68 23.34
N ALA A 758 7.55 -16.44 22.76
CA ALA A 758 8.64 -17.42 22.77
C ALA A 758 9.28 -17.61 24.17
N VAL A 759 9.10 -16.64 25.07
CA VAL A 759 9.55 -16.70 26.46
C VAL A 759 8.35 -16.66 27.41
N PRO A 760 8.45 -17.22 28.61
CA PRO A 760 7.44 -17.03 29.64
C PRO A 760 7.27 -15.54 29.94
N VAL A 761 6.07 -15.12 30.27
CA VAL A 761 5.78 -13.74 30.65
C VAL A 761 5.02 -13.69 31.99
N ALA A 762 5.23 -12.63 32.75
CA ALA A 762 4.45 -12.28 33.92
C ALA A 762 3.76 -10.93 33.73
N SER A 763 2.67 -10.73 34.45
CA SER A 763 1.97 -9.45 34.52
C SER A 763 1.66 -9.12 36.00
N GLU A 764 1.90 -7.87 36.35
CA GLU A 764 1.48 -7.33 37.65
C GLU A 764 0.10 -6.68 37.58
N SER A 765 -0.36 -6.34 36.36
CA SER A 765 -1.64 -5.65 36.12
C SER A 765 -2.82 -6.59 35.94
N HIS A 766 -2.60 -7.79 35.37
CA HIS A 766 -3.66 -8.74 35.03
C HIS A 766 -3.27 -10.19 35.31
N THR A 767 -4.25 -11.02 35.56
CA THR A 767 -4.05 -12.47 35.72
C THR A 767 -3.87 -13.12 34.35
N LEU A 768 -2.73 -13.77 34.14
CA LEU A 768 -2.46 -14.58 32.96
C LEU A 768 -2.91 -16.02 33.23
N LYS A 769 -3.92 -16.48 32.50
CA LYS A 769 -4.40 -17.87 32.57
C LYS A 769 -3.71 -18.67 31.45
N ALA A 770 -3.04 -19.77 31.79
CA ALA A 770 -2.46 -20.65 30.78
C ALA A 770 -3.55 -21.15 29.82
N ALA A 771 -3.29 -21.05 28.51
CA ALA A 771 -4.19 -21.48 27.45
C ALA A 771 -3.59 -22.64 26.66
N ALA A 772 -4.45 -23.40 25.97
CA ALA A 772 -4.03 -24.52 25.14
C ALA A 772 -4.42 -24.29 23.67
N TYR A 773 -3.59 -24.75 22.76
CA TYR A 773 -3.84 -24.62 21.30
C TYR A 773 -5.13 -25.28 20.84
N ALA A 774 -5.52 -26.39 21.48
CA ALA A 774 -6.73 -27.11 21.13
C ALA A 774 -8.02 -26.36 21.50
N GLN A 775 -7.92 -25.32 22.34
CA GLN A 775 -9.06 -24.53 22.76
C GLN A 775 -9.20 -23.29 21.87
N PRO A 776 -10.37 -23.06 21.24
CA PRO A 776 -10.60 -21.85 20.47
C PRO A 776 -10.47 -20.62 21.38
N ASN A 777 -10.03 -19.50 20.81
CA ASN A 777 -10.01 -18.23 21.52
C ASN A 777 -11.46 -17.82 21.87
N PRO A 778 -11.79 -17.47 23.12
CA PRO A 778 -13.12 -16.99 23.50
C PRO A 778 -13.54 -15.71 22.77
N ASN A 779 -12.58 -14.89 22.29
CA ASN A 779 -12.89 -13.70 21.51
C ASN A 779 -13.19 -14.08 20.05
N PRO A 780 -14.42 -13.87 19.56
CA PRO A 780 -14.85 -14.31 18.23
C PRO A 780 -14.08 -13.62 17.08
N LEU A 781 -13.44 -12.47 17.32
CA LEU A 781 -12.62 -11.78 16.32
C LEU A 781 -11.33 -12.55 15.98
N PHE A 782 -10.91 -13.49 16.83
CA PHE A 782 -9.78 -14.40 16.60
C PHE A 782 -10.20 -15.77 16.06
N ALA A 783 -11.42 -15.91 15.58
CA ALA A 783 -11.87 -17.18 14.97
C ALA A 783 -10.97 -17.55 13.78
N THR A 784 -10.56 -18.81 13.73
CA THR A 784 -9.67 -19.34 12.68
C THR A 784 -10.36 -20.46 11.91
N TRP A 785 -10.02 -20.54 10.63
CA TRP A 785 -10.51 -21.54 9.72
C TRP A 785 -9.34 -22.27 9.05
N THR A 786 -9.60 -23.44 8.51
CA THR A 786 -8.55 -24.24 7.86
C THR A 786 -9.14 -24.95 6.64
N MET A 787 -8.44 -24.87 5.52
CA MET A 787 -8.73 -25.74 4.36
C MET A 787 -8.19 -27.14 4.61
N PRO A 788 -8.88 -28.19 4.13
CA PRO A 788 -8.33 -29.54 4.10
C PRO A 788 -7.01 -29.60 3.30
N VAL A 789 -6.16 -30.55 3.63
CA VAL A 789 -4.88 -30.78 2.93
C VAL A 789 -4.88 -32.18 2.32
N GLU A 790 -4.47 -32.28 1.06
CA GLU A 790 -4.35 -33.53 0.31
C GLU A 790 -2.94 -33.68 -0.24
N ARG A 791 -2.35 -34.87 -0.08
CA ARG A 791 -1.10 -35.24 -0.76
C ARG A 791 -1.44 -35.98 -2.05
N VAL A 792 -1.01 -35.43 -3.18
CA VAL A 792 -1.32 -36.00 -4.49
C VAL A 792 -0.49 -37.25 -4.77
N ASN A 793 0.68 -37.41 -4.12
CA ASN A 793 1.56 -38.55 -4.26
C ASN A 793 2.05 -39.05 -2.88
N PRO A 794 1.19 -39.73 -2.08
CA PRO A 794 1.52 -40.12 -0.71
C PRO A 794 2.66 -41.14 -0.59
N GLU A 795 2.97 -41.90 -1.66
CA GLU A 795 4.04 -42.92 -1.69
C GLU A 795 5.40 -42.35 -2.09
N GLY A 796 5.47 -41.21 -2.70
CA GLY A 796 6.70 -40.49 -2.96
C GLY A 796 7.37 -40.08 -1.64
N GLY A 797 8.56 -40.60 -1.37
CA GLY A 797 9.33 -40.40 -0.13
C GLY A 797 9.80 -38.98 0.03
N TYR A 798 8.81 -38.07 0.09
CA TYR A 798 9.06 -36.66 0.38
C TYR A 798 9.43 -36.50 1.86
N VAL A 799 10.71 -36.24 2.08
CA VAL A 799 11.21 -35.66 3.33
C VAL A 799 11.22 -34.15 3.11
N PRO A 800 10.43 -33.36 3.85
CA PRO A 800 10.52 -31.91 3.75
C PRO A 800 11.99 -31.49 3.92
N ALA A 801 12.57 -30.92 2.85
CA ALA A 801 13.86 -30.26 2.94
C ALA A 801 13.63 -28.95 3.69
N GLY A 802 13.78 -28.93 4.97
CA GLY A 802 13.62 -27.74 5.78
C GLY A 802 13.03 -28.07 7.15
N ASN A 803 13.60 -27.56 8.11
CA ASN A 803 13.30 -27.65 9.51
C ASN A 803 11.81 -27.96 9.82
N ARG A 804 11.49 -29.20 10.11
CA ARG A 804 10.34 -29.57 10.96
C ARG A 804 10.34 -28.78 12.28
N ALA A 805 11.44 -28.11 12.57
CA ALA A 805 11.66 -27.22 13.69
C ALA A 805 10.66 -26.05 13.78
N THR A 806 10.15 -25.47 12.70
CA THR A 806 9.35 -24.24 12.79
C THR A 806 7.96 -24.49 13.38
N GLY A 807 7.27 -25.56 12.96
CA GLY A 807 6.01 -25.97 13.59
C GLY A 807 6.21 -26.41 15.04
N THR A 808 7.34 -27.08 15.33
CA THR A 808 7.73 -27.47 16.68
C THR A 808 8.08 -26.22 17.51
N THR A 809 8.77 -25.25 16.93
CA THR A 809 9.11 -23.96 17.60
C THR A 809 7.85 -23.17 17.94
N ALA A 810 6.87 -23.10 17.03
CA ALA A 810 5.59 -22.42 17.29
C ALA A 810 4.77 -23.12 18.40
N ARG A 811 4.85 -24.45 18.52
CA ARG A 811 4.21 -25.22 19.59
C ARG A 811 4.92 -25.11 20.94
N ASN A 812 6.21 -24.81 20.96
CA ASN A 812 6.99 -24.60 22.17
C ASN A 812 6.88 -23.18 22.73
N THR A 813 5.97 -22.38 22.23
CA THR A 813 5.66 -21.04 22.75
C THR A 813 4.72 -21.12 23.95
N HIS A 814 4.75 -20.08 24.78
CA HIS A 814 3.85 -19.91 25.91
C HIS A 814 2.57 -19.22 25.44
N LEU A 815 1.41 -19.73 25.85
CA LEU A 815 0.10 -19.22 25.49
C LEU A 815 -0.69 -18.84 26.74
N TYR A 816 -1.25 -17.64 26.76
CA TYR A 816 -2.01 -17.10 27.88
C TYR A 816 -3.30 -16.43 27.41
N ASP A 817 -4.39 -16.62 28.17
CA ASP A 817 -5.61 -15.84 28.06
C ASP A 817 -5.67 -14.76 29.13
N VAL A 818 -6.06 -13.56 28.72
CA VAL A 818 -6.26 -12.39 29.58
C VAL A 818 -7.62 -11.80 29.28
N GLU A 819 -8.51 -11.81 30.25
CA GLU A 819 -9.80 -11.12 30.13
C GLU A 819 -9.59 -9.61 30.25
N THR A 820 -10.13 -8.85 29.31
CA THR A 820 -9.98 -7.40 29.27
C THR A 820 -11.29 -6.66 29.08
N GLN A 821 -11.33 -5.43 29.60
CA GLN A 821 -12.38 -4.44 29.36
C GLN A 821 -11.84 -3.34 28.45
N PRO A 822 -12.73 -2.56 27.78
CA PRO A 822 -12.28 -1.39 27.02
C PRO A 822 -11.48 -0.41 27.90
N GLY A 823 -10.29 -0.02 27.45
CA GLY A 823 -9.39 0.87 28.17
C GLY A 823 -8.35 0.17 29.04
N ASP A 824 -8.45 -1.14 29.29
CA ASP A 824 -7.45 -1.87 30.10
C ASP A 824 -6.05 -1.78 29.48
N ILE A 825 -5.05 -1.65 30.35
CA ILE A 825 -3.63 -1.61 30.01
C ILE A 825 -2.93 -2.82 30.66
N ILE A 826 -2.52 -3.74 29.83
CA ILE A 826 -1.85 -4.96 30.22
C ILE A 826 -0.33 -4.75 30.14
N THR A 827 0.36 -4.85 31.27
CA THR A 827 1.83 -4.78 31.32
C THR A 827 2.41 -6.18 31.45
N LEU A 828 3.42 -6.47 30.61
CA LEU A 828 4.08 -7.77 30.55
C LEU A 828 5.58 -7.60 30.75
N LYS A 829 6.19 -8.53 31.48
CA LYS A 829 7.65 -8.71 31.60
C LYS A 829 8.02 -10.10 31.13
N GLY A 830 9.04 -10.21 30.26
CA GLY A 830 9.68 -11.49 29.93
C GLY A 830 10.42 -12.05 31.14
N ILE A 831 10.36 -13.37 31.33
CA ILE A 831 11.00 -14.08 32.44
C ILE A 831 12.21 -14.87 31.93
#